data_a940da60b0e4ab3c29eb46ec13ddfae5
#
_entry.id   a940da60b0e4ab3c29eb46ec13ddfae5
#
_cell.length_a   1.000
_cell.length_b   1.000
_cell.length_c   1.000
_cell.angle_alpha   90.00
_cell.angle_beta   90.00
_cell.angle_gamma   90.00
#
_symmetry.space_group_name_H-M   'P 1'
#
loop_
_entity.id
_entity.type
_entity.pdbx_description
1 polymer ?
#
loop_
_entity_poly.entity_id
_entity_poly.type
_entity_poly.pdbx_seq_one_letter_code
_entity_poly.pdbx_strand_id
1 'polypeptide(L)'
;MNRIAHFFLLLINLFSVSNLSSQEALIPMPQDIQWSGNKLDLSKGMHLEIDKSIRKNEVNLLRDILEGHSINIQKDKRGPTISLKIVSSLNGVDSEEGYGLKIDAKGIHIQALASKGIFYALQTLRQMDFHEKQVALVNIRDQPAYSFRGFLLDVGRNYQSLSMLKEQIDVMAKYKLNVLHFHFTEDVAWRLESKKYPGLTAAENMTRWAGEHYSVAEFQELIDYCRDRHILFLPEIDMPGHSAAFERFFKVNMQSEEGIGHIKELLKEFSETYPTLKHLHIGGDEVKISNKQFMPEITKYVESLGFKTYGWDPGSNLESTTVRQMWMGGPNSIDPNAGLQYLDSKHLYINHMDPLETVTTLFFRRFAEQEKESERLSGAILCSWPDRAVEKPEDMFLQSAVYPGMITFAERIWRGGGESGWRASLPGRETEAFHEFAAFEKRILLHKTKYFADLPFPYQRQTEMFWDLIGPYDNAGDLTKEFLIEKDPFGDHYHVYKNQVGGTIILRHWWADIIPGVIESPKQNSTFYARSRIWSDKTEEKPFWIGFANLSRSYASDSPAQGAWDELHSQVFVNGQKIPAPKWKHPGQKGGLELPLSDEGYSFREPTKVQLKEGWNDILIKLPVGDFKGKDWQNPTKWMFTFIPYH
;
A
#
# COMPACT_ATOMS: atom_id res chain seq x y z
N MET A 1 48.54 33.82 6.87
CA MET A 1 48.89 32.48 7.37
C MET A 1 47.66 31.61 7.23
N ASN A 2 47.77 30.73 6.31
CA ASN A 2 46.94 29.60 5.84
C ASN A 2 45.50 29.44 6.35
N ARG A 3 44.55 29.86 5.53
CA ARG A 3 43.16 29.35 5.51
C ARG A 3 43.12 28.26 4.45
N ILE A 4 42.95 27.03 4.88
CA ILE A 4 42.72 25.87 4.01
C ILE A 4 41.27 25.94 3.58
N ALA A 5 41.02 26.30 2.32
CA ALA A 5 39.75 26.20 1.67
C ALA A 5 39.54 24.72 1.32
N HIS A 6 38.57 24.07 1.96
CA HIS A 6 38.11 22.76 1.56
C HIS A 6 37.18 22.90 0.34
N PHE A 7 37.77 22.76 -0.84
CA PHE A 7 37.03 22.55 -2.07
C PHE A 7 36.45 21.11 -2.04
N PHE A 8 35.15 21.01 -1.79
CA PHE A 8 34.43 19.79 -2.11
C PHE A 8 34.17 19.77 -3.61
N LEU A 9 34.95 18.97 -4.34
CA LEU A 9 34.64 18.57 -5.69
C LEU A 9 33.39 17.64 -5.64
N LEU A 10 32.23 18.21 -5.89
CA LEU A 10 31.06 17.41 -6.25
C LEU A 10 31.25 16.92 -7.68
N LEU A 11 31.58 15.65 -7.85
CA LEU A 11 31.48 14.95 -9.11
C LEU A 11 30.02 14.99 -9.58
N ILE A 12 29.76 15.80 -10.60
CA ILE A 12 28.51 15.79 -11.36
C ILE A 12 28.44 14.46 -12.08
N ASN A 13 27.76 13.49 -11.50
CA ASN A 13 27.28 12.32 -12.24
C ASN A 13 26.12 12.79 -13.11
N LEU A 14 26.40 13.08 -14.37
CA LEU A 14 25.45 13.04 -15.46
C LEU A 14 24.84 11.63 -15.46
N PHE A 15 23.69 11.46 -14.83
CA PHE A 15 22.89 10.24 -14.97
C PHE A 15 22.32 10.21 -16.37
N SER A 16 23.13 9.69 -17.33
CA SER A 16 22.58 8.86 -18.37
C SER A 16 21.64 7.85 -17.68
N VAL A 17 20.49 7.59 -18.25
CA VAL A 17 19.65 6.42 -17.93
C VAL A 17 20.54 5.20 -18.22
N SER A 18 21.42 4.88 -17.28
CA SER A 18 22.21 3.68 -17.31
C SER A 18 21.20 2.56 -17.17
N ASN A 19 21.16 1.67 -18.16
CA ASN A 19 20.45 0.40 -18.13
C ASN A 19 20.65 -0.21 -16.74
N LEU A 20 19.62 -0.09 -15.86
CA LEU A 20 19.58 -0.83 -14.61
C LEU A 20 19.74 -2.29 -15.00
N SER A 21 20.78 -2.93 -14.49
CA SER A 21 21.00 -4.34 -14.79
C SER A 21 19.79 -5.13 -14.28
N SER A 22 19.44 -6.23 -14.93
CA SER A 22 18.39 -7.15 -14.48
C SER A 22 18.51 -7.56 -13.01
N GLN A 23 19.67 -7.33 -12.41
CA GLN A 23 20.03 -7.60 -11.03
C GLN A 23 19.29 -6.69 -10.02
N GLU A 24 18.84 -5.52 -10.45
CA GLU A 24 18.27 -4.50 -9.56
C GLU A 24 16.74 -4.36 -9.69
N ALA A 25 16.07 -5.22 -10.50
CA ALA A 25 14.68 -4.99 -10.89
C ALA A 25 13.62 -5.80 -10.09
N LEU A 26 14.02 -6.75 -9.24
CA LEU A 26 13.06 -7.68 -8.62
C LEU A 26 12.33 -7.09 -7.43
N ILE A 27 10.99 -7.22 -7.42
CA ILE A 27 10.10 -6.96 -6.27
C ILE A 27 9.10 -8.12 -6.17
N PRO A 28 9.00 -8.83 -5.05
CA PRO A 28 9.91 -8.82 -3.90
C PRO A 28 11.32 -9.30 -4.26
N MET A 29 12.33 -8.73 -3.58
CA MET A 29 13.69 -9.22 -3.69
C MET A 29 13.78 -10.63 -3.08
N PRO A 30 14.34 -11.64 -3.79
CA PRO A 30 14.53 -12.98 -3.26
C PRO A 30 15.42 -13.01 -2.01
N GLN A 31 15.19 -14.00 -1.13
CA GLN A 31 15.96 -14.18 0.11
C GLN A 31 17.45 -14.50 -0.16
N ASP A 32 17.74 -15.36 -1.13
CA ASP A 32 19.11 -15.69 -1.56
C ASP A 32 19.20 -15.56 -3.09
N ILE A 33 20.07 -14.69 -3.54
CA ILE A 33 20.28 -14.41 -4.97
C ILE A 33 21.78 -14.22 -5.29
N GLN A 34 22.27 -14.96 -6.26
CA GLN A 34 23.67 -14.93 -6.69
C GLN A 34 23.77 -14.76 -8.20
N TRP A 35 24.27 -13.61 -8.62
CA TRP A 35 24.48 -13.28 -10.03
C TRP A 35 25.89 -13.65 -10.47
N SER A 36 26.06 -14.14 -11.72
CA SER A 36 27.38 -14.52 -12.23
C SER A 36 28.00 -13.53 -13.22
N GLY A 37 27.29 -12.47 -13.59
CA GLY A 37 27.79 -11.48 -14.56
C GLY A 37 27.71 -11.91 -16.03
N ASN A 38 27.52 -13.19 -16.33
CA ASN A 38 27.34 -13.71 -17.69
C ASN A 38 25.86 -13.75 -18.09
N LYS A 39 25.59 -13.98 -19.39
CA LYS A 39 24.22 -14.07 -19.91
C LYS A 39 24.00 -15.38 -20.67
N LEU A 40 22.77 -15.89 -20.65
CA LEU A 40 22.27 -16.97 -21.48
C LEU A 40 21.66 -16.36 -22.74
N ASP A 41 22.12 -16.81 -23.92
CA ASP A 41 21.56 -16.43 -25.23
C ASP A 41 20.37 -17.34 -25.59
N LEU A 42 19.22 -16.73 -25.81
CA LEU A 42 17.94 -17.36 -26.16
C LEU A 42 17.50 -17.05 -27.60
N SER A 43 18.37 -16.47 -28.42
CA SER A 43 18.05 -16.06 -29.79
C SER A 43 17.59 -17.24 -30.67
N LYS A 44 18.08 -18.46 -30.39
CA LYS A 44 17.70 -19.69 -31.06
C LYS A 44 16.44 -20.36 -30.51
N GLY A 45 15.82 -19.77 -29.46
CA GLY A 45 14.66 -20.34 -28.75
C GLY A 45 15.06 -21.36 -27.69
N MET A 46 14.03 -21.96 -27.03
CA MET A 46 14.20 -22.91 -25.93
C MET A 46 13.36 -24.16 -26.10
N HIS A 47 13.86 -25.28 -25.57
CA HIS A 47 13.11 -26.52 -25.42
C HIS A 47 12.40 -26.55 -24.04
N LEU A 48 11.13 -27.04 -23.97
CA LEU A 48 10.38 -27.16 -22.73
C LEU A 48 10.47 -28.59 -22.16
N GLU A 49 10.84 -28.69 -20.87
CA GLU A 49 10.74 -29.90 -20.06
C GLU A 49 9.84 -29.60 -18.83
N ILE A 50 8.59 -30.01 -18.91
CA ILE A 50 7.57 -29.68 -17.90
C ILE A 50 7.10 -30.98 -17.26
N ASP A 51 7.19 -31.04 -15.91
CA ASP A 51 6.62 -32.13 -15.13
C ASP A 51 5.09 -32.18 -15.34
N LYS A 52 4.55 -33.38 -15.48
CA LYS A 52 3.12 -33.62 -15.72
C LYS A 52 2.23 -33.14 -14.58
N SER A 53 2.77 -32.98 -13.39
CA SER A 53 2.07 -32.47 -12.21
C SER A 53 1.89 -30.96 -12.19
N ILE A 54 2.60 -30.21 -13.08
CA ILE A 54 2.46 -28.76 -13.19
C ILE A 54 1.10 -28.41 -13.78
N ARG A 55 0.38 -27.49 -13.12
CA ARG A 55 -0.95 -27.06 -13.57
C ARG A 55 -0.87 -26.30 -14.90
N LYS A 56 -1.96 -26.37 -15.66
CA LYS A 56 -2.06 -25.68 -16.96
C LYS A 56 -1.82 -24.17 -16.86
N ASN A 57 -2.20 -23.55 -15.75
CA ASN A 57 -2.09 -22.12 -15.54
C ASN A 57 -0.62 -21.68 -15.46
N GLU A 58 0.26 -22.43 -14.77
CA GLU A 58 1.70 -22.15 -14.73
C GLU A 58 2.35 -22.37 -16.11
N VAL A 59 1.90 -23.37 -16.84
CA VAL A 59 2.41 -23.61 -18.22
C VAL A 59 2.01 -22.46 -19.15
N ASN A 60 0.77 -21.95 -19.03
CA ASN A 60 0.32 -20.80 -19.80
C ASN A 60 1.10 -19.54 -19.40
N LEU A 61 1.26 -19.27 -18.10
CA LEU A 61 2.07 -18.14 -17.61
C LEU A 61 3.50 -18.19 -18.15
N LEU A 62 4.14 -19.35 -18.17
CA LEU A 62 5.45 -19.51 -18.78
C LEU A 62 5.44 -19.15 -20.28
N ARG A 63 4.43 -19.62 -21.02
CA ARG A 63 4.29 -19.31 -22.44
C ARG A 63 4.14 -17.81 -22.69
N ASP A 64 3.28 -17.17 -21.89
CA ASP A 64 3.05 -15.72 -21.95
C ASP A 64 4.35 -14.92 -21.69
N ILE A 65 5.17 -15.38 -20.72
CA ILE A 65 6.48 -14.78 -20.43
C ILE A 65 7.41 -14.92 -21.66
N LEU A 66 7.54 -16.10 -22.22
CA LEU A 66 8.42 -16.35 -23.37
C LEU A 66 7.96 -15.58 -24.62
N GLU A 67 6.66 -15.57 -24.89
CA GLU A 67 6.06 -14.85 -26.01
C GLU A 67 6.25 -13.32 -25.86
N GLY A 68 6.02 -12.78 -24.67
CA GLY A 68 6.25 -11.35 -24.37
C GLY A 68 7.68 -10.90 -24.63
N HIS A 69 8.66 -11.82 -24.56
CA HIS A 69 10.07 -11.57 -24.90
C HIS A 69 10.47 -12.09 -26.29
N SER A 70 9.50 -12.50 -27.12
CA SER A 70 9.73 -13.07 -28.47
C SER A 70 10.69 -14.26 -28.48
N ILE A 71 10.65 -15.11 -27.44
CA ILE A 71 11.46 -16.32 -27.32
C ILE A 71 10.66 -17.49 -27.84
N ASN A 72 11.18 -18.15 -28.89
CA ASN A 72 10.52 -19.27 -29.55
C ASN A 72 10.63 -20.56 -28.73
N ILE A 73 9.56 -21.33 -28.69
CA ILE A 73 9.56 -22.69 -28.15
C ILE A 73 9.90 -23.66 -29.28
N GLN A 74 11.00 -24.41 -29.12
CA GLN A 74 11.45 -25.36 -30.08
C GLN A 74 10.92 -26.78 -29.81
N LYS A 75 10.68 -27.54 -30.85
CA LYS A 75 10.26 -28.95 -30.75
C LYS A 75 11.44 -29.90 -30.56
N ASP A 76 12.62 -29.55 -31.07
CA ASP A 76 13.83 -30.36 -30.96
C ASP A 76 14.61 -30.00 -29.66
N LYS A 77 15.43 -30.95 -29.19
CA LYS A 77 16.21 -30.81 -27.95
C LYS A 77 17.54 -30.10 -28.13
N ARG A 78 17.75 -29.42 -29.25
CA ARG A 78 18.99 -28.66 -29.52
C ARG A 78 18.83 -27.23 -28.96
N GLY A 79 19.70 -26.84 -28.07
CA GLY A 79 19.68 -25.50 -27.49
C GLY A 79 19.33 -25.46 -25.99
N PRO A 80 19.17 -24.28 -25.42
CA PRO A 80 18.83 -24.10 -24.01
C PRO A 80 17.48 -24.74 -23.65
N THR A 81 17.40 -25.30 -22.46
CA THR A 81 16.18 -25.93 -21.95
C THR A 81 15.55 -25.07 -20.85
N ILE A 82 14.24 -24.88 -20.83
CA ILE A 82 13.53 -24.46 -19.66
C ILE A 82 12.84 -25.67 -19.01
N SER A 83 13.15 -25.92 -17.74
CA SER A 83 12.59 -27.05 -17.00
C SER A 83 11.80 -26.59 -15.79
N LEU A 84 10.56 -27.11 -15.64
CA LEU A 84 9.73 -26.93 -14.46
C LEU A 84 9.56 -28.29 -13.78
N LYS A 85 9.99 -28.42 -12.51
CA LYS A 85 9.97 -29.70 -11.78
C LYS A 85 9.42 -29.52 -10.36
N ILE A 86 8.51 -30.41 -9.96
CA ILE A 86 8.14 -30.61 -8.57
C ILE A 86 9.10 -31.64 -7.97
N VAL A 87 9.70 -31.31 -6.83
CA VAL A 87 10.67 -32.15 -6.13
C VAL A 87 10.21 -32.43 -4.71
N SER A 88 10.62 -33.54 -4.13
CA SER A 88 10.26 -33.91 -2.75
C SER A 88 11.03 -33.15 -1.68
N SER A 89 12.18 -32.56 -2.06
CA SER A 89 12.99 -31.74 -1.16
C SER A 89 13.80 -30.74 -1.98
N LEU A 90 14.01 -29.55 -1.41
CA LEU A 90 14.82 -28.50 -2.01
C LEU A 90 15.64 -27.83 -0.90
N ASN A 91 16.96 -27.84 -1.04
CA ASN A 91 17.85 -27.33 0.00
C ASN A 91 17.60 -25.85 0.30
N GLY A 92 17.36 -25.51 1.58
CA GLY A 92 17.07 -24.16 2.04
C GLY A 92 15.65 -23.66 1.70
N VAL A 93 14.74 -24.56 1.31
CA VAL A 93 13.33 -24.29 1.03
C VAL A 93 12.47 -25.32 1.74
N ASP A 94 11.61 -24.89 2.63
CA ASP A 94 10.69 -25.72 3.43
C ASP A 94 9.20 -25.35 3.22
N SER A 95 8.93 -24.24 2.52
CA SER A 95 7.59 -23.78 2.18
C SER A 95 7.12 -24.33 0.82
N GLU A 96 5.85 -24.73 0.70
CA GLU A 96 5.20 -25.06 -0.58
C GLU A 96 5.21 -23.88 -1.56
N GLU A 97 5.39 -22.66 -1.07
CA GLU A 97 5.48 -21.44 -1.85
C GLU A 97 6.92 -21.09 -2.26
N GLY A 98 7.89 -21.79 -1.69
CA GLY A 98 9.31 -21.59 -1.99
C GLY A 98 9.76 -22.26 -3.27
N TYR A 99 10.87 -21.79 -3.81
CA TYR A 99 11.42 -22.26 -5.10
C TYR A 99 12.93 -22.07 -5.21
N GLY A 100 13.52 -22.85 -6.11
CA GLY A 100 14.82 -22.61 -6.69
C GLY A 100 14.67 -22.21 -8.17
N LEU A 101 15.31 -21.12 -8.57
CA LEU A 101 15.39 -20.67 -9.96
C LEU A 101 16.88 -20.52 -10.33
N LYS A 102 17.35 -21.37 -11.23
CA LYS A 102 18.71 -21.31 -11.73
C LYS A 102 18.73 -21.03 -13.23
N ILE A 103 19.44 -20.00 -13.63
CA ILE A 103 19.74 -19.70 -15.02
C ILE A 103 21.24 -19.92 -15.23
N ASP A 104 21.59 -20.87 -16.07
CA ASP A 104 22.99 -21.18 -16.43
C ASP A 104 23.16 -21.35 -17.95
N ALA A 105 24.34 -21.71 -18.40
CA ALA A 105 24.63 -21.87 -19.83
C ALA A 105 23.78 -22.96 -20.53
N LYS A 106 23.11 -23.85 -19.76
CA LYS A 106 22.28 -24.94 -20.31
C LYS A 106 20.81 -24.54 -20.40
N GLY A 107 20.36 -23.50 -19.62
CA GLY A 107 18.98 -23.06 -19.66
C GLY A 107 18.47 -22.44 -18.38
N ILE A 108 17.16 -22.50 -18.23
CA ILE A 108 16.39 -21.99 -17.08
C ILE A 108 15.80 -23.19 -16.34
N HIS A 109 16.15 -23.36 -15.07
CA HIS A 109 15.73 -24.51 -14.26
C HIS A 109 14.98 -24.03 -13.04
N ILE A 110 13.68 -24.39 -12.96
CA ILE A 110 12.80 -24.06 -11.84
C ILE A 110 12.43 -25.35 -11.12
N GLN A 111 12.63 -25.36 -9.80
CA GLN A 111 12.27 -26.43 -8.90
C GLN A 111 11.49 -25.88 -7.71
N ALA A 112 10.46 -26.60 -7.27
CA ALA A 112 9.68 -26.26 -6.09
C ALA A 112 9.10 -27.52 -5.44
N LEU A 113 8.62 -27.36 -4.19
CA LEU A 113 7.95 -28.47 -3.47
C LEU A 113 6.49 -28.64 -3.92
N ALA A 114 5.88 -27.56 -4.46
CA ALA A 114 4.50 -27.58 -4.95
C ALA A 114 4.33 -26.62 -6.15
N SER A 115 3.17 -26.71 -6.82
CA SER A 115 2.83 -25.85 -7.98
C SER A 115 2.83 -24.36 -7.64
N LYS A 116 2.48 -23.98 -6.40
CA LYS A 116 2.56 -22.60 -5.90
C LYS A 116 3.98 -22.03 -6.02
N GLY A 117 5.00 -22.78 -5.61
CA GLY A 117 6.40 -22.36 -5.73
C GLY A 117 6.84 -22.17 -7.18
N ILE A 118 6.38 -23.03 -8.11
CA ILE A 118 6.59 -22.83 -9.56
C ILE A 118 5.96 -21.51 -10.01
N PHE A 119 4.72 -21.23 -9.60
CA PHE A 119 4.03 -19.99 -9.92
C PHE A 119 4.83 -18.77 -9.46
N TYR A 120 5.34 -18.75 -8.23
CA TYR A 120 6.12 -17.62 -7.73
C TYR A 120 7.51 -17.49 -8.35
N ALA A 121 8.13 -18.60 -8.73
CA ALA A 121 9.35 -18.57 -9.54
C ALA A 121 9.12 -17.92 -10.91
N LEU A 122 7.99 -18.23 -11.55
CA LEU A 122 7.60 -17.62 -12.82
C LEU A 122 7.31 -16.12 -12.68
N GLN A 123 6.71 -15.67 -11.56
CA GLN A 123 6.55 -14.23 -11.30
C GLN A 123 7.91 -13.53 -11.12
N THR A 124 8.90 -14.18 -10.54
CA THR A 124 10.27 -13.66 -10.48
C THR A 124 10.91 -13.64 -11.87
N LEU A 125 10.80 -14.70 -12.64
CA LEU A 125 11.31 -14.79 -14.03
C LEU A 125 10.69 -13.69 -14.92
N ARG A 126 9.39 -13.42 -14.78
CA ARG A 126 8.66 -12.38 -15.53
C ARG A 126 9.21 -10.96 -15.33
N GLN A 127 9.82 -10.69 -14.17
CA GLN A 127 10.41 -9.39 -13.85
C GLN A 127 11.83 -9.23 -14.38
N MET A 128 12.50 -10.32 -14.75
CA MET A 128 13.86 -10.29 -15.30
C MET A 128 13.90 -9.59 -16.66
N ASP A 129 15.05 -9.04 -16.96
CA ASP A 129 15.31 -8.40 -18.24
C ASP A 129 15.81 -9.43 -19.26
N PHE A 130 15.11 -9.53 -20.39
CA PHE A 130 15.46 -10.39 -21.53
C PHE A 130 15.94 -9.54 -22.74
N HIS A 131 16.70 -8.49 -22.47
CA HIS A 131 17.17 -7.58 -23.52
C HIS A 131 17.93 -8.35 -24.61
N GLU A 132 17.56 -8.11 -25.88
CA GLU A 132 18.11 -8.80 -27.05
C GLU A 132 18.04 -10.34 -26.96
N LYS A 133 17.02 -10.88 -26.29
CA LYS A 133 16.86 -12.32 -26.01
C LYS A 133 18.00 -12.90 -25.18
N GLN A 134 18.63 -12.10 -24.35
CA GLN A 134 19.65 -12.53 -23.40
C GLN A 134 19.15 -12.29 -21.98
N VAL A 135 19.40 -13.25 -21.08
CA VAL A 135 19.06 -13.14 -19.66
C VAL A 135 20.29 -13.41 -18.81
N ALA A 136 20.44 -12.67 -17.71
CA ALA A 136 21.58 -12.84 -16.80
C ALA A 136 21.56 -14.21 -16.13
N LEU A 137 22.75 -14.83 -15.98
CA LEU A 137 22.89 -16.06 -15.22
C LEU A 137 22.77 -15.78 -13.74
N VAL A 138 21.93 -16.57 -13.06
CA VAL A 138 21.59 -16.36 -11.66
C VAL A 138 21.25 -17.67 -10.97
N ASN A 139 21.50 -17.73 -9.68
CA ASN A 139 21.02 -18.79 -8.80
C ASN A 139 20.20 -18.16 -7.67
N ILE A 140 18.93 -18.50 -7.60
CA ILE A 140 17.96 -17.97 -6.61
C ILE A 140 17.43 -19.14 -5.79
N ARG A 141 17.38 -18.96 -4.45
CA ARG A 141 16.55 -19.73 -3.53
C ARG A 141 15.69 -18.75 -2.77
N ASP A 142 14.40 -19.02 -2.75
CA ASP A 142 13.46 -18.04 -2.25
C ASP A 142 12.23 -18.70 -1.64
N GLN A 143 11.70 -18.09 -0.58
CA GLN A 143 10.45 -18.45 0.06
C GLN A 143 9.95 -17.27 0.90
N PRO A 144 8.63 -17.16 1.14
CA PRO A 144 8.10 -16.06 1.91
C PRO A 144 8.45 -16.17 3.41
N ALA A 145 8.66 -15.02 4.06
CA ALA A 145 8.81 -14.94 5.51
C ALA A 145 7.46 -15.10 6.24
N TYR A 146 6.36 -14.78 5.56
CA TYR A 146 5.00 -14.91 6.08
C TYR A 146 4.11 -15.64 5.07
N SER A 147 3.39 -16.65 5.53
CA SER A 147 2.51 -17.47 4.69
C SER A 147 1.19 -16.78 4.32
N PHE A 148 0.74 -15.78 5.10
CA PHE A 148 -0.48 -15.03 4.85
C PHE A 148 -0.15 -13.58 4.46
N ARG A 149 -0.37 -13.21 3.20
CA ARG A 149 0.01 -11.91 2.61
C ARG A 149 -1.21 -11.32 1.91
N GLY A 150 -2.02 -10.61 2.72
CA GLY A 150 -3.35 -10.16 2.31
C GLY A 150 -3.40 -8.74 1.78
N PHE A 151 -4.38 -8.51 0.90
CA PHE A 151 -4.83 -7.18 0.52
C PHE A 151 -6.35 -7.11 0.66
N LEU A 152 -6.84 -6.13 1.43
CA LEU A 152 -8.25 -5.90 1.64
C LEU A 152 -8.77 -4.82 0.68
N LEU A 153 -9.90 -5.11 0.06
CA LEU A 153 -10.69 -4.19 -0.76
C LEU A 153 -12.07 -4.00 -0.18
N ASP A 154 -12.41 -2.76 0.18
CA ASP A 154 -13.75 -2.38 0.56
C ASP A 154 -14.54 -1.92 -0.67
N VAL A 155 -15.35 -2.81 -1.21
CA VAL A 155 -16.28 -2.53 -2.31
C VAL A 155 -17.69 -2.21 -1.81
N GLY A 156 -17.92 -2.37 -0.52
CA GLY A 156 -19.17 -1.98 0.14
C GLY A 156 -19.37 -0.48 0.06
N ARG A 157 -18.37 0.33 0.47
CA ARG A 157 -18.42 1.79 0.44
C ARG A 157 -18.34 2.36 -0.97
N ASN A 158 -17.41 1.90 -1.80
CA ASN A 158 -17.28 2.34 -3.18
C ASN A 158 -17.15 1.13 -4.11
N TYR A 159 -18.16 0.94 -4.98
CA TYR A 159 -18.20 -0.15 -5.92
C TYR A 159 -17.02 -0.12 -6.90
N GLN A 160 -16.50 -1.28 -7.23
CA GLN A 160 -15.48 -1.48 -8.25
C GLN A 160 -15.96 -2.52 -9.27
N SER A 161 -15.76 -2.23 -10.55
CA SER A 161 -16.13 -3.18 -11.61
C SER A 161 -15.28 -4.45 -11.56
N LEU A 162 -15.80 -5.53 -12.12
CA LEU A 162 -15.09 -6.81 -12.20
C LEU A 162 -13.73 -6.68 -12.91
N SER A 163 -13.62 -5.80 -13.93
CA SER A 163 -12.35 -5.53 -14.61
C SER A 163 -11.32 -4.88 -13.70
N MET A 164 -11.72 -3.88 -12.89
CA MET A 164 -10.84 -3.22 -11.92
C MET A 164 -10.37 -4.19 -10.83
N LEU A 165 -11.26 -5.07 -10.36
CA LEU A 165 -10.90 -6.10 -9.38
C LEU A 165 -9.88 -7.09 -9.94
N LYS A 166 -10.10 -7.56 -11.18
CA LYS A 166 -9.15 -8.48 -11.84
C LYS A 166 -7.78 -7.85 -12.08
N GLU A 167 -7.73 -6.57 -12.43
CA GLU A 167 -6.47 -5.83 -12.58
C GLU A 167 -5.67 -5.83 -11.26
N GLN A 168 -6.34 -5.52 -10.14
CA GLN A 168 -5.71 -5.56 -8.82
C GLN A 168 -5.26 -6.98 -8.42
N ILE A 169 -6.07 -7.99 -8.71
CA ILE A 169 -5.72 -9.41 -8.49
C ILE A 169 -4.48 -9.80 -9.32
N ASP A 170 -4.36 -9.32 -10.56
CA ASP A 170 -3.18 -9.56 -11.40
C ASP A 170 -1.92 -8.90 -10.82
N VAL A 171 -2.05 -7.70 -10.24
CA VAL A 171 -0.96 -7.05 -9.51
C VAL A 171 -0.61 -7.85 -8.25
N MET A 172 -1.59 -8.26 -7.46
CA MET A 172 -1.37 -9.13 -6.30
C MET A 172 -0.57 -10.38 -6.68
N ALA A 173 -0.99 -11.09 -7.72
CA ALA A 173 -0.33 -12.30 -8.22
C ALA A 173 1.11 -12.04 -8.65
N LYS A 174 1.34 -10.97 -9.43
CA LYS A 174 2.68 -10.57 -9.92
C LYS A 174 3.66 -10.31 -8.78
N TYR A 175 3.19 -9.71 -7.68
CA TYR A 175 3.99 -9.36 -6.51
C TYR A 175 3.84 -10.34 -5.34
N LYS A 176 3.33 -11.54 -5.60
CA LYS A 176 3.29 -12.69 -4.67
C LYS A 176 2.42 -12.46 -3.42
N LEU A 177 1.41 -11.58 -3.47
CA LEU A 177 0.33 -11.54 -2.49
C LEU A 177 -0.61 -12.71 -2.74
N ASN A 178 -1.14 -13.32 -1.67
CA ASN A 178 -1.86 -14.60 -1.78
C ASN A 178 -3.22 -14.64 -1.10
N VAL A 179 -3.72 -13.51 -0.58
CA VAL A 179 -5.06 -13.43 0.00
C VAL A 179 -5.74 -12.14 -0.44
N LEU A 180 -6.90 -12.25 -1.06
CA LEU A 180 -7.82 -11.15 -1.30
C LEU A 180 -8.88 -11.17 -0.20
N HIS A 181 -8.83 -10.20 0.71
CA HIS A 181 -9.88 -9.96 1.69
C HIS A 181 -10.91 -9.03 1.07
N PHE A 182 -12.13 -9.51 0.88
CA PHE A 182 -13.15 -8.85 0.07
C PHE A 182 -14.32 -8.40 0.93
N HIS A 183 -14.31 -7.12 1.32
CA HIS A 183 -15.33 -6.50 2.16
C HIS A 183 -16.45 -5.94 1.29
N PHE A 184 -17.60 -6.62 1.22
CA PHE A 184 -18.68 -6.33 0.29
C PHE A 184 -20.01 -5.97 0.94
N THR A 185 -20.07 -5.94 2.27
CA THR A 185 -21.26 -5.54 3.03
C THR A 185 -20.94 -4.35 3.91
N GLU A 186 -21.80 -3.33 3.90
CA GLU A 186 -21.56 -2.07 4.56
C GLU A 186 -22.88 -1.34 4.90
N ASP A 187 -22.77 -0.29 5.71
CA ASP A 187 -23.90 0.60 5.99
C ASP A 187 -24.53 1.19 4.73
N VAL A 188 -23.70 1.51 3.74
CA VAL A 188 -24.14 2.16 2.50
C VAL A 188 -24.70 1.19 1.47
N ALA A 189 -24.28 -0.07 1.49
CA ALA A 189 -24.76 -1.06 0.51
C ALA A 189 -24.43 -2.50 0.92
N TRP A 190 -25.24 -3.43 0.46
CA TRP A 190 -24.95 -4.85 0.36
C TRP A 190 -24.70 -5.18 -1.11
N ARG A 191 -23.49 -5.65 -1.46
CA ARG A 191 -23.03 -5.73 -2.86
C ARG A 191 -23.10 -7.13 -3.48
N LEU A 192 -23.63 -8.14 -2.81
CA LEU A 192 -23.75 -9.47 -3.36
C LEU A 192 -25.22 -9.85 -3.58
N GLU A 193 -25.55 -10.30 -4.81
CA GLU A 193 -26.86 -10.83 -5.14
C GLU A 193 -27.26 -12.00 -4.22
N SER A 194 -28.48 -11.95 -3.68
CA SER A 194 -29.15 -13.04 -3.00
C SER A 194 -30.36 -13.47 -3.80
N LYS A 195 -30.45 -14.75 -4.11
CA LYS A 195 -31.63 -15.31 -4.78
C LYS A 195 -32.84 -15.34 -3.87
N LYS A 196 -32.60 -15.53 -2.57
CA LYS A 196 -33.66 -15.57 -1.57
C LYS A 196 -34.20 -14.17 -1.27
N TYR A 197 -33.35 -13.16 -1.30
CA TYR A 197 -33.67 -11.78 -0.96
C TYR A 197 -33.19 -10.80 -2.03
N PRO A 198 -33.78 -10.82 -3.27
CA PRO A 198 -33.30 -10.02 -4.40
C PRO A 198 -33.31 -8.52 -4.12
N GLY A 199 -34.25 -8.04 -3.27
CA GLY A 199 -34.34 -6.63 -2.90
C GLY A 199 -33.17 -6.12 -2.02
N LEU A 200 -32.33 -7.01 -1.48
CA LEU A 200 -31.17 -6.62 -0.68
C LEU A 200 -30.16 -5.79 -1.49
N THR A 201 -30.04 -6.07 -2.79
CA THR A 201 -29.18 -5.34 -3.75
C THR A 201 -29.93 -4.33 -4.60
N ALA A 202 -31.20 -4.04 -4.30
CA ALA A 202 -31.97 -3.04 -5.05
C ALA A 202 -31.43 -1.61 -4.82
N ALA A 203 -31.55 -0.76 -5.83
CA ALA A 203 -31.03 0.61 -5.81
C ALA A 203 -31.53 1.43 -4.62
N GLU A 204 -32.82 1.28 -4.25
CA GLU A 204 -33.44 1.95 -3.11
C GLU A 204 -32.87 1.52 -1.75
N ASN A 205 -32.18 0.38 -1.69
CA ASN A 205 -31.51 -0.11 -0.49
C ASN A 205 -30.05 0.36 -0.37
N MET A 206 -29.55 1.11 -1.33
CA MET A 206 -28.18 1.60 -1.37
C MET A 206 -28.12 3.13 -1.28
N THR A 207 -27.18 3.66 -0.50
CA THR A 207 -26.97 5.11 -0.36
C THR A 207 -25.78 5.62 -1.18
N ARG A 208 -24.92 4.70 -1.66
CA ARG A 208 -23.83 4.99 -2.62
C ARG A 208 -23.84 3.96 -3.72
N TRP A 209 -23.51 4.36 -4.95
CA TRP A 209 -23.44 3.49 -6.13
C TRP A 209 -24.71 2.63 -6.24
N ALA A 210 -25.88 3.33 -6.24
CA ALA A 210 -27.19 2.70 -6.16
C ALA A 210 -27.41 1.71 -7.32
N GLY A 211 -27.73 0.47 -6.98
CA GLY A 211 -27.93 -0.63 -7.93
C GLY A 211 -26.67 -1.38 -8.36
N GLU A 212 -25.48 -0.82 -8.08
CA GLU A 212 -24.21 -1.50 -8.41
C GLU A 212 -23.92 -2.63 -7.41
N HIS A 213 -23.83 -3.85 -7.89
CA HIS A 213 -23.58 -5.05 -7.09
C HIS A 213 -22.97 -6.16 -7.96
N TYR A 214 -22.56 -7.24 -7.34
CA TYR A 214 -22.03 -8.42 -8.01
C TYR A 214 -23.12 -9.48 -8.09
N SER A 215 -23.40 -9.96 -9.29
CA SER A 215 -24.23 -11.15 -9.50
C SER A 215 -23.55 -12.39 -8.94
N VAL A 216 -24.33 -13.45 -8.71
CA VAL A 216 -23.80 -14.76 -8.30
C VAL A 216 -22.71 -15.26 -9.26
N ALA A 217 -22.88 -15.02 -10.56
CA ALA A 217 -21.92 -15.44 -11.57
C ALA A 217 -20.62 -14.65 -11.52
N GLU A 218 -20.67 -13.32 -11.36
CA GLU A 218 -19.49 -12.46 -11.25
C GLU A 218 -18.68 -12.75 -9.98
N PHE A 219 -19.38 -13.00 -8.87
CA PHE A 219 -18.71 -13.36 -7.63
C PHE A 219 -18.00 -14.73 -7.74
N GLN A 220 -18.64 -15.73 -8.38
CA GLN A 220 -18.01 -17.00 -8.68
C GLN A 220 -16.80 -16.84 -9.62
N GLU A 221 -16.89 -15.96 -10.60
CA GLU A 221 -15.80 -15.66 -11.51
C GLU A 221 -14.59 -15.06 -10.77
N LEU A 222 -14.81 -14.18 -9.78
CA LEU A 222 -13.74 -13.65 -8.92
C LEU A 222 -13.07 -14.73 -8.08
N ILE A 223 -13.86 -15.64 -7.49
CA ILE A 223 -13.34 -16.78 -6.73
C ILE A 223 -12.43 -17.64 -7.61
N ASP A 224 -12.88 -17.97 -8.82
CA ASP A 224 -12.12 -18.78 -9.76
C ASP A 224 -10.87 -18.05 -10.25
N TYR A 225 -10.98 -16.75 -10.51
CA TYR A 225 -9.87 -15.90 -10.94
C TYR A 225 -8.75 -15.81 -9.90
N CYS A 226 -9.11 -15.71 -8.62
CA CYS A 226 -8.17 -15.77 -7.49
C CYS A 226 -7.52 -17.16 -7.38
N ARG A 227 -8.33 -18.23 -7.42
CA ARG A 227 -7.84 -19.61 -7.31
C ARG A 227 -6.82 -19.94 -8.41
N ASP A 228 -7.04 -19.47 -9.62
CA ASP A 228 -6.17 -19.70 -10.75
C ASP A 228 -4.80 -19.01 -10.61
N ARG A 229 -4.70 -18.04 -9.68
CA ARG A 229 -3.50 -17.28 -9.32
C ARG A 229 -2.92 -17.63 -7.96
N HIS A 230 -3.37 -18.74 -7.36
CA HIS A 230 -3.00 -19.15 -5.99
C HIS A 230 -3.31 -18.10 -4.92
N ILE A 231 -4.36 -17.28 -5.14
CA ILE A 231 -4.86 -16.31 -4.19
C ILE A 231 -6.08 -16.90 -3.47
N LEU A 232 -6.03 -16.95 -2.14
CA LEU A 232 -7.17 -17.25 -1.30
C LEU A 232 -8.17 -16.08 -1.39
N PHE A 233 -9.41 -16.38 -1.76
CA PHE A 233 -10.50 -15.44 -1.67
C PHE A 233 -11.11 -15.51 -0.27
N LEU A 234 -10.94 -14.45 0.54
CA LEU A 234 -11.48 -14.32 1.89
C LEU A 234 -12.63 -13.30 1.87
N PRO A 235 -13.88 -13.72 1.68
CA PRO A 235 -15.02 -12.82 1.72
C PRO A 235 -15.31 -12.37 3.14
N GLU A 236 -15.82 -11.15 3.30
CA GLU A 236 -16.29 -10.61 4.56
C GLU A 236 -17.76 -10.24 4.49
N ILE A 237 -18.54 -10.84 5.39
CA ILE A 237 -19.88 -10.37 5.74
C ILE A 237 -19.75 -9.76 7.13
N ASP A 238 -19.66 -8.45 7.19
CA ASP A 238 -19.47 -7.74 8.45
C ASP A 238 -20.77 -7.76 9.27
N MET A 239 -20.64 -8.15 10.53
CA MET A 239 -21.75 -8.32 11.45
C MET A 239 -21.31 -8.27 12.93
N PRO A 240 -22.12 -7.70 13.81
CA PRO A 240 -23.36 -6.97 13.54
C PRO A 240 -23.15 -5.48 13.25
N GLY A 241 -21.89 -5.02 13.15
CA GLY A 241 -21.51 -3.69 12.70
C GLY A 241 -21.72 -3.51 11.20
N HIS A 242 -21.58 -2.28 10.70
CA HIS A 242 -21.64 -1.95 9.27
C HIS A 242 -22.83 -2.61 8.53
N SER A 243 -23.97 -2.68 9.23
CA SER A 243 -25.13 -3.48 8.84
C SER A 243 -26.38 -2.67 8.45
N ALA A 244 -26.25 -1.33 8.28
CA ALA A 244 -27.43 -0.51 8.02
C ALA A 244 -28.13 -0.84 6.67
N ALA A 245 -27.41 -1.35 5.67
CA ALA A 245 -28.04 -1.86 4.44
C ALA A 245 -28.94 -3.08 4.71
N PHE A 246 -28.48 -4.01 5.56
CA PHE A 246 -29.27 -5.15 6.02
C PHE A 246 -30.51 -4.65 6.80
N GLU A 247 -30.34 -3.75 7.75
CA GLU A 247 -31.42 -3.22 8.56
C GLU A 247 -32.45 -2.40 7.74
N ARG A 248 -31.99 -1.67 6.73
CA ARG A 248 -32.90 -0.96 5.81
C ARG A 248 -33.81 -1.90 5.03
N PHE A 249 -33.28 -3.05 4.59
CA PHE A 249 -34.05 -4.04 3.84
C PHE A 249 -35.00 -4.83 4.73
N PHE A 250 -34.48 -5.47 5.79
CA PHE A 250 -35.28 -6.35 6.65
C PHE A 250 -36.17 -5.60 7.65
N LYS A 251 -35.90 -4.29 7.91
CA LYS A 251 -36.58 -3.44 8.92
C LYS A 251 -36.43 -3.97 10.35
N VAL A 252 -35.39 -4.71 10.63
CA VAL A 252 -35.06 -5.26 11.95
C VAL A 252 -33.58 -5.05 12.26
N ASN A 253 -33.27 -4.92 13.56
CA ASN A 253 -31.86 -4.89 14.00
C ASN A 253 -31.22 -6.27 13.81
N MET A 254 -30.02 -6.34 13.27
CA MET A 254 -29.33 -7.59 12.99
C MET A 254 -29.12 -8.45 14.26
N GLN A 255 -28.95 -7.81 15.43
CA GLN A 255 -28.78 -8.52 16.72
C GLN A 255 -30.08 -8.99 17.35
N SER A 256 -31.25 -8.69 16.77
CA SER A 256 -32.55 -9.23 17.23
C SER A 256 -32.69 -10.73 16.88
N GLU A 257 -33.63 -11.42 17.51
CA GLU A 257 -33.89 -12.85 17.18
C GLU A 257 -34.28 -13.01 15.70
N GLU A 258 -35.12 -12.13 15.18
CA GLU A 258 -35.51 -12.09 13.77
C GLU A 258 -34.32 -11.78 12.85
N GLY A 259 -33.47 -10.79 13.21
CA GLY A 259 -32.26 -10.44 12.48
C GLY A 259 -31.26 -11.60 12.42
N ILE A 260 -31.05 -12.31 13.53
CA ILE A 260 -30.24 -13.53 13.58
C ILE A 260 -30.81 -14.61 12.65
N GLY A 261 -32.13 -14.75 12.58
CA GLY A 261 -32.79 -15.65 11.64
C GLY A 261 -32.43 -15.32 10.18
N HIS A 262 -32.58 -14.07 9.79
CA HIS A 262 -32.29 -13.60 8.43
C HIS A 262 -30.80 -13.73 8.06
N ILE A 263 -29.89 -13.35 8.96
CA ILE A 263 -28.46 -13.49 8.63
C ILE A 263 -28.04 -14.96 8.52
N LYS A 264 -28.58 -15.86 9.31
CA LYS A 264 -28.36 -17.31 9.16
C LYS A 264 -28.87 -17.84 7.82
N GLU A 265 -30.00 -17.35 7.33
CA GLU A 265 -30.52 -17.74 6.02
C GLU A 265 -29.60 -17.26 4.88
N LEU A 266 -29.07 -16.02 4.98
CA LEU A 266 -28.09 -15.49 4.03
C LEU A 266 -26.78 -16.28 4.06
N LEU A 267 -26.26 -16.61 5.25
CA LEU A 267 -25.04 -17.40 5.43
C LEU A 267 -25.20 -18.82 4.86
N LYS A 268 -26.39 -19.42 5.05
CA LYS A 268 -26.71 -20.74 4.47
C LYS A 268 -26.72 -20.68 2.95
N GLU A 269 -27.45 -19.70 2.37
CA GLU A 269 -27.49 -19.48 0.91
C GLU A 269 -26.06 -19.27 0.36
N PHE A 270 -25.25 -18.47 1.04
CA PHE A 270 -23.87 -18.21 0.67
C PHE A 270 -23.04 -19.50 0.63
N SER A 271 -23.13 -20.32 1.66
CA SER A 271 -22.38 -21.60 1.74
C SER A 271 -22.80 -22.60 0.66
N GLU A 272 -24.09 -22.66 0.37
CA GLU A 272 -24.65 -23.55 -0.66
C GLU A 272 -24.29 -23.07 -2.07
N THR A 273 -24.23 -21.75 -2.28
CA THR A 273 -23.90 -21.14 -3.57
C THR A 273 -22.41 -21.23 -3.89
N TYR A 274 -21.54 -21.11 -2.88
CA TYR A 274 -20.07 -21.10 -3.05
C TYR A 274 -19.38 -22.21 -2.24
N PRO A 275 -19.64 -23.50 -2.51
CA PRO A 275 -19.19 -24.62 -1.69
C PRO A 275 -17.66 -24.81 -1.66
N THR A 276 -16.94 -24.17 -2.57
CA THR A 276 -15.46 -24.20 -2.64
C THR A 276 -14.80 -23.27 -1.63
N LEU A 277 -15.52 -22.27 -1.12
CA LEU A 277 -15.01 -21.37 -0.08
C LEU A 277 -14.96 -22.10 1.27
N LYS A 278 -13.86 -21.88 1.99
CA LYS A 278 -13.61 -22.49 3.31
C LYS A 278 -13.24 -21.47 4.38
N HIS A 279 -13.23 -20.20 4.04
CA HIS A 279 -12.85 -19.11 4.91
C HIS A 279 -13.90 -18.00 4.80
N LEU A 280 -14.30 -17.43 5.94
CA LEU A 280 -15.23 -16.32 6.00
C LEU A 280 -14.81 -15.36 7.11
N HIS A 281 -14.66 -14.09 6.79
CA HIS A 281 -14.51 -13.03 7.77
C HIS A 281 -15.90 -12.57 8.21
N ILE A 282 -16.12 -12.52 9.53
CA ILE A 282 -17.44 -12.23 10.13
C ILE A 282 -17.48 -10.83 10.79
N GLY A 283 -16.51 -9.99 10.49
CA GLY A 283 -16.45 -8.61 10.99
C GLY A 283 -16.27 -8.50 12.50
N GLY A 284 -17.12 -7.72 13.14
CA GLY A 284 -17.25 -7.62 14.58
C GLY A 284 -16.69 -6.36 15.21
N ASP A 285 -16.27 -5.35 14.43
CA ASP A 285 -15.74 -4.08 14.89
C ASP A 285 -16.83 -2.97 14.94
N GLU A 286 -16.43 -1.85 15.49
CA GLU A 286 -17.15 -0.56 15.53
C GLU A 286 -18.62 -0.62 15.96
N VAL A 287 -19.03 -1.62 16.70
CA VAL A 287 -20.43 -1.80 17.12
C VAL A 287 -20.58 -2.10 18.59
N LYS A 288 -21.65 -1.58 19.18
CA LYS A 288 -22.07 -1.98 20.53
C LYS A 288 -22.80 -3.32 20.46
N ILE A 289 -22.21 -4.34 21.06
CA ILE A 289 -22.87 -5.64 21.20
C ILE A 289 -23.97 -5.54 22.25
N SER A 290 -25.21 -5.46 21.79
CA SER A 290 -26.41 -5.45 22.63
C SER A 290 -26.86 -6.87 23.00
N ASN A 291 -26.71 -7.83 22.08
CA ASN A 291 -26.94 -9.25 22.30
C ASN A 291 -25.60 -9.99 22.44
N LYS A 292 -25.18 -10.28 23.66
CA LYS A 292 -23.91 -10.97 23.96
C LYS A 292 -23.79 -12.38 23.35
N GLN A 293 -24.89 -12.99 22.95
CA GLN A 293 -24.89 -14.31 22.31
C GLN A 293 -24.74 -14.22 20.80
N PHE A 294 -24.86 -13.03 20.19
CA PHE A 294 -24.84 -12.86 18.74
C PHE A 294 -23.56 -13.44 18.10
N MET A 295 -22.38 -12.94 18.48
CA MET A 295 -21.12 -13.42 17.86
C MET A 295 -20.82 -14.89 18.16
N PRO A 296 -20.96 -15.39 19.40
CA PRO A 296 -20.81 -16.82 19.69
C PRO A 296 -21.74 -17.71 18.88
N GLU A 297 -23.01 -17.31 18.73
CA GLU A 297 -24.01 -18.07 17.97
C GLU A 297 -23.71 -18.08 16.47
N ILE A 298 -23.38 -16.90 15.90
CA ILE A 298 -23.04 -16.76 14.49
C ILE A 298 -21.72 -17.50 14.18
N THR A 299 -20.69 -17.36 15.02
CA THR A 299 -19.43 -18.10 14.83
C THR A 299 -19.66 -19.61 14.74
N LYS A 300 -20.38 -20.18 15.71
CA LYS A 300 -20.70 -21.63 15.71
C LYS A 300 -21.52 -22.03 14.48
N TYR A 301 -22.45 -21.17 14.07
CA TYR A 301 -23.25 -21.45 12.88
C TYR A 301 -22.39 -21.45 11.61
N VAL A 302 -21.56 -20.44 11.41
CA VAL A 302 -20.62 -20.33 10.26
C VAL A 302 -19.65 -21.52 10.22
N GLU A 303 -19.09 -21.89 11.39
CA GLU A 303 -18.22 -23.06 11.49
C GLU A 303 -18.97 -24.38 11.19
N SER A 304 -20.25 -24.49 11.57
CA SER A 304 -21.08 -25.64 11.23
C SER A 304 -21.36 -25.76 9.73
N LEU A 305 -21.29 -24.66 8.98
CA LEU A 305 -21.36 -24.64 7.52
C LEU A 305 -20.02 -25.00 6.84
N GLY A 306 -18.95 -25.23 7.63
CA GLY A 306 -17.64 -25.69 7.16
C GLY A 306 -16.63 -24.59 6.87
N PHE A 307 -16.85 -23.37 7.38
CA PHE A 307 -15.91 -22.27 7.25
C PHE A 307 -14.96 -22.16 8.46
N LYS A 308 -13.73 -21.76 8.21
CA LYS A 308 -12.85 -21.15 9.20
C LYS A 308 -13.18 -19.68 9.33
N THR A 309 -13.40 -19.21 10.57
CA THR A 309 -13.81 -17.83 10.85
C THR A 309 -12.63 -16.90 11.08
N TYR A 310 -12.79 -15.66 10.65
CA TYR A 310 -11.91 -14.51 10.89
C TYR A 310 -12.74 -13.36 11.43
N GLY A 311 -12.14 -12.46 12.23
CA GLY A 311 -12.85 -11.30 12.76
C GLY A 311 -11.91 -10.23 13.29
N TRP A 312 -12.40 -9.01 13.40
CA TRP A 312 -11.63 -7.86 13.84
C TRP A 312 -11.28 -7.88 15.33
N ASP A 313 -10.05 -7.47 15.68
CA ASP A 313 -9.57 -7.37 17.06
C ASP A 313 -8.77 -6.06 17.28
N PRO A 314 -9.15 -5.17 18.21
CA PRO A 314 -10.29 -5.28 19.10
C PRO A 314 -11.64 -5.19 18.36
N GLY A 315 -12.63 -5.86 18.89
CA GLY A 315 -13.95 -5.92 18.31
C GLY A 315 -14.95 -6.49 19.31
N SER A 316 -15.86 -7.28 18.79
CA SER A 316 -16.88 -7.97 19.58
C SER A 316 -16.31 -9.19 20.33
N ASN A 317 -17.17 -9.90 21.03
CA ASN A 317 -16.84 -11.10 21.80
C ASN A 317 -16.73 -12.35 20.90
N LEU A 318 -15.73 -12.36 20.02
CA LEU A 318 -15.41 -13.47 19.13
C LEU A 318 -15.00 -14.75 19.89
N GLU A 319 -15.36 -15.92 19.38
CA GLU A 319 -14.92 -17.20 19.92
C GLU A 319 -13.41 -17.42 19.72
N SER A 320 -12.81 -18.27 20.53
CA SER A 320 -11.37 -18.56 20.47
C SER A 320 -10.91 -19.29 19.21
N THR A 321 -11.83 -19.90 18.47
CA THR A 321 -11.58 -20.56 17.18
C THR A 321 -11.38 -19.57 16.03
N THR A 322 -11.88 -18.34 16.18
CA THR A 322 -11.79 -17.27 15.17
C THR A 322 -10.39 -16.67 15.12
N VAL A 323 -9.80 -16.56 13.92
CA VAL A 323 -8.55 -15.84 13.68
C VAL A 323 -8.77 -14.34 13.88
N ARG A 324 -7.90 -13.69 14.65
CA ARG A 324 -7.97 -12.28 15.01
C ARG A 324 -7.24 -11.42 13.99
N GLN A 325 -7.95 -10.57 13.26
CA GLN A 325 -7.35 -9.52 12.46
C GLN A 325 -7.21 -8.26 13.30
N MET A 326 -5.98 -7.96 13.74
CA MET A 326 -5.70 -6.80 14.59
C MET A 326 -5.72 -5.52 13.77
N TRP A 327 -6.48 -4.50 14.22
CA TRP A 327 -6.62 -3.25 13.47
C TRP A 327 -6.33 -1.97 14.30
N MET A 328 -6.46 -2.03 15.60
CA MET A 328 -6.21 -0.90 16.52
C MET A 328 -5.03 -1.15 17.46
N GLY A 329 -4.63 -0.08 18.14
CA GLY A 329 -3.53 -0.10 19.11
C GLY A 329 -2.18 0.15 18.49
N GLY A 330 -1.15 0.25 19.34
CA GLY A 330 0.23 0.49 18.92
C GLY A 330 0.95 -0.75 18.40
N PRO A 331 2.24 -0.64 18.09
CA PRO A 331 3.06 -1.72 17.52
C PRO A 331 3.42 -2.81 18.55
N ASN A 332 2.54 -3.11 19.48
CA ASN A 332 2.80 -4.11 20.50
C ASN A 332 2.88 -5.51 19.87
N SER A 333 3.77 -6.34 20.41
CA SER A 333 3.88 -7.74 20.06
C SER A 333 2.63 -8.52 20.48
N ILE A 334 2.44 -9.67 19.86
CA ILE A 334 1.38 -10.62 20.18
C ILE A 334 1.73 -11.33 21.49
N ASP A 335 0.75 -11.50 22.38
CA ASP A 335 0.93 -12.36 23.56
C ASP A 335 1.02 -13.84 23.12
N PRO A 336 2.18 -14.47 23.27
CA PRO A 336 2.35 -15.87 22.87
C PRO A 336 1.51 -16.83 23.72
N ASN A 337 1.00 -16.40 24.88
CA ASN A 337 0.21 -17.22 25.80
C ASN A 337 -1.29 -17.14 25.54
N ALA A 338 -1.75 -16.23 24.69
CA ALA A 338 -3.18 -16.03 24.40
C ALA A 338 -3.88 -17.23 23.75
N GLY A 339 -3.15 -18.19 23.17
CA GLY A 339 -3.73 -19.36 22.50
C GLY A 339 -4.45 -19.05 21.19
N LEU A 340 -4.44 -17.78 20.73
CA LEU A 340 -5.14 -17.29 19.55
C LEU A 340 -4.22 -17.21 18.33
N GLN A 341 -4.81 -17.19 17.14
CA GLN A 341 -4.13 -16.91 15.88
C GLN A 341 -4.44 -15.47 15.45
N TYR A 342 -3.42 -14.78 14.91
CA TYR A 342 -3.49 -13.36 14.57
C TYR A 342 -3.04 -13.07 13.15
N LEU A 343 -3.60 -11.99 12.59
CA LEU A 343 -3.14 -11.28 11.39
C LEU A 343 -2.95 -9.82 11.76
N ASP A 344 -1.88 -9.18 11.25
CA ASP A 344 -1.62 -7.76 11.53
C ASP A 344 -2.22 -6.86 10.44
N SER A 345 -3.12 -5.96 10.84
CA SER A 345 -3.61 -4.85 10.00
C SER A 345 -3.47 -3.50 10.73
N LYS A 346 -2.79 -3.46 11.88
CA LYS A 346 -2.62 -2.24 12.67
C LYS A 346 -1.80 -1.21 11.91
N HIS A 347 -2.38 -0.03 11.69
CA HIS A 347 -1.77 1.04 10.89
C HIS A 347 -1.27 0.56 9.50
N LEU A 348 -2.01 -0.36 8.89
CA LEU A 348 -1.83 -0.82 7.52
C LEU A 348 -2.99 -0.33 6.62
N TYR A 349 -3.64 0.75 7.01
CA TYR A 349 -4.73 1.40 6.29
C TYR A 349 -4.15 2.49 5.39
N ILE A 350 -3.99 2.18 4.10
CA ILE A 350 -3.32 3.08 3.15
C ILE A 350 -4.08 4.38 2.89
N ASN A 351 -5.39 4.42 3.19
CA ASN A 351 -6.21 5.61 3.12
C ASN A 351 -5.91 6.64 4.23
N HIS A 352 -5.18 6.27 5.28
CA HIS A 352 -4.76 7.15 6.37
C HIS A 352 -3.38 7.78 6.17
N MET A 353 -2.70 7.45 5.09
CA MET A 353 -1.35 7.92 4.77
C MET A 353 -1.30 8.57 3.39
N ASP A 354 -0.45 9.59 3.22
CA ASP A 354 -0.17 10.04 1.86
C ASP A 354 0.70 9.03 1.10
N PRO A 355 0.78 9.12 -0.23
CA PRO A 355 1.47 8.14 -1.04
C PRO A 355 2.96 7.96 -0.70
N LEU A 356 3.67 9.03 -0.33
CA LEU A 356 5.08 8.96 0.01
C LEU A 356 5.29 8.38 1.41
N GLU A 357 4.44 8.77 2.38
CA GLU A 357 4.39 8.21 3.71
C GLU A 357 4.09 6.71 3.67
N THR A 358 3.11 6.30 2.86
CA THR A 358 2.73 4.89 2.69
C THR A 358 3.92 4.02 2.33
N VAL A 359 4.69 4.41 1.32
CA VAL A 359 5.86 3.64 0.89
C VAL A 359 6.94 3.61 1.97
N THR A 360 7.19 4.74 2.64
CA THR A 360 8.16 4.80 3.75
C THR A 360 7.74 3.90 4.91
N THR A 361 6.51 4.04 5.39
CA THR A 361 5.97 3.26 6.52
C THR A 361 5.98 1.77 6.24
N LEU A 362 5.52 1.35 5.06
CA LEU A 362 5.45 -0.07 4.69
C LEU A 362 6.82 -0.68 4.47
N PHE A 363 7.78 0.06 3.90
CA PHE A 363 9.13 -0.47 3.68
C PHE A 363 9.85 -0.81 4.99
N PHE A 364 9.69 0.01 6.04
CA PHE A 364 10.32 -0.22 7.33
C PHE A 364 9.47 -1.05 8.30
N ARG A 365 8.26 -1.43 7.93
CA ARG A 365 7.30 -2.11 8.79
C ARG A 365 7.82 -3.47 9.30
N ARG A 366 7.75 -3.69 10.63
CA ARG A 366 7.82 -5.01 11.26
C ARG A 366 6.43 -5.42 11.70
N PHE A 367 5.91 -6.53 11.15
CA PHE A 367 4.52 -6.94 11.42
C PHE A 367 4.39 -7.52 12.82
N ALA A 368 3.51 -6.96 13.64
CA ALA A 368 3.28 -7.31 15.04
C ALA A 368 4.59 -7.55 15.83
N GLU A 369 5.63 -6.74 15.54
CA GLU A 369 6.98 -6.80 16.15
C GLU A 369 7.70 -8.14 15.95
N GLN A 370 7.35 -8.92 14.92
CA GLN A 370 8.01 -10.18 14.56
C GLN A 370 8.76 -10.05 13.23
N GLU A 371 9.89 -10.73 13.10
CA GLU A 371 10.71 -10.70 11.87
C GLU A 371 10.17 -11.63 10.78
N LYS A 372 9.44 -12.67 11.16
CA LYS A 372 8.79 -13.64 10.29
C LYS A 372 7.59 -14.25 11.00
N GLU A 373 6.84 -15.07 10.28
CA GLU A 373 5.69 -15.80 10.84
C GLU A 373 6.05 -16.66 12.06
N SER A 374 5.05 -16.91 12.88
CA SER A 374 5.09 -17.81 14.03
C SER A 374 3.79 -18.60 14.12
N GLU A 375 3.71 -19.54 15.09
CA GLU A 375 2.47 -20.28 15.34
C GLU A 375 1.26 -19.36 15.62
N ARG A 376 1.50 -18.13 16.08
CA ARG A 376 0.47 -17.16 16.45
C ARG A 376 0.23 -16.09 15.39
N LEU A 377 1.21 -15.76 14.58
CA LEU A 377 1.13 -14.75 13.53
C LEU A 377 1.43 -15.38 12.18
N SER A 378 0.43 -15.55 11.35
CA SER A 378 0.62 -16.07 9.98
C SER A 378 1.06 -14.99 9.00
N GLY A 379 0.79 -13.72 9.30
CA GLY A 379 1.11 -12.60 8.41
C GLY A 379 0.29 -11.36 8.66
N ALA A 380 0.03 -10.61 7.58
CA ALA A 380 -0.64 -9.32 7.65
C ALA A 380 -1.57 -9.08 6.45
N ILE A 381 -2.47 -8.12 6.60
CA ILE A 381 -3.36 -7.64 5.54
C ILE A 381 -3.19 -6.13 5.40
N LEU A 382 -2.79 -5.67 4.23
CA LEU A 382 -2.84 -4.26 3.84
C LEU A 382 -4.28 -3.91 3.46
N CYS A 383 -4.82 -2.83 4.04
CA CYS A 383 -6.22 -2.47 3.88
C CYS A 383 -6.41 -1.19 3.06
N SER A 384 -7.30 -1.25 2.08
CA SER A 384 -7.75 -0.10 1.29
C SER A 384 -9.22 0.18 1.62
N TRP A 385 -9.44 1.22 2.46
CA TRP A 385 -10.76 1.67 2.86
C TRP A 385 -11.12 3.00 2.17
N PRO A 386 -11.94 3.01 1.13
CA PRO A 386 -12.40 4.25 0.50
C PRO A 386 -13.58 4.84 1.29
N ASP A 387 -13.30 5.43 2.48
CA ASP A 387 -14.31 5.97 3.39
C ASP A 387 -15.16 7.05 2.74
N ARG A 388 -14.57 7.87 1.87
CA ARG A 388 -15.29 8.92 1.16
C ARG A 388 -15.90 8.43 -0.13
N ALA A 389 -17.06 8.97 -0.47
CA ALA A 389 -17.63 8.80 -1.80
C ALA A 389 -16.68 9.42 -2.84
N VAL A 390 -16.47 8.74 -3.95
CA VAL A 390 -15.71 9.22 -5.11
C VAL A 390 -16.63 9.44 -6.30
N GLU A 391 -16.30 10.38 -7.18
CA GLU A 391 -17.05 10.61 -8.40
C GLU A 391 -16.88 9.49 -9.42
N LYS A 392 -15.65 8.93 -9.46
CA LYS A 392 -15.27 7.83 -10.34
C LYS A 392 -14.54 6.76 -9.53
N PRO A 393 -14.76 5.49 -9.83
CA PRO A 393 -14.06 4.40 -9.12
C PRO A 393 -12.53 4.53 -9.18
N GLU A 394 -11.98 5.04 -10.29
CA GLU A 394 -10.54 5.22 -10.50
C GLU A 394 -9.91 6.24 -9.53
N ASP A 395 -10.70 7.16 -9.02
CA ASP A 395 -10.22 8.19 -8.07
C ASP A 395 -9.70 7.57 -6.77
N MET A 396 -10.16 6.36 -6.39
CA MET A 396 -9.65 5.64 -5.22
C MET A 396 -8.15 5.34 -5.32
N PHE A 397 -7.65 5.06 -6.54
CA PHE A 397 -6.23 4.74 -6.78
C PHE A 397 -5.32 5.98 -6.73
N LEU A 398 -5.89 7.17 -6.85
CA LEU A 398 -5.18 8.43 -6.68
C LEU A 398 -5.27 8.92 -5.22
N GLN A 399 -6.41 8.66 -4.57
CA GLN A 399 -6.66 9.03 -3.18
C GLN A 399 -5.79 8.26 -2.19
N SER A 400 -5.57 7.00 -2.50
CA SER A 400 -4.76 6.09 -1.71
C SER A 400 -3.63 5.53 -2.57
N ALA A 401 -2.48 5.27 -1.96
CA ALA A 401 -1.33 4.69 -2.64
C ALA A 401 -1.53 3.19 -2.90
N VAL A 402 -2.60 2.80 -3.61
CA VAL A 402 -2.97 1.39 -3.79
C VAL A 402 -1.81 0.59 -4.38
N TYR A 403 -1.37 0.91 -5.59
CA TYR A 403 -0.30 0.15 -6.23
C TYR A 403 1.08 0.36 -5.60
N PRO A 404 1.54 1.61 -5.29
CA PRO A 404 2.79 1.79 -4.56
C PRO A 404 2.79 1.09 -3.20
N GLY A 405 1.69 1.16 -2.46
CA GLY A 405 1.51 0.48 -1.18
C GLY A 405 1.54 -1.04 -1.33
N MET A 406 0.78 -1.59 -2.27
CA MET A 406 0.69 -3.03 -2.52
C MET A 406 2.07 -3.64 -2.81
N ILE A 407 2.86 -3.04 -3.72
CA ILE A 407 4.17 -3.59 -4.07
C ILE A 407 5.22 -3.40 -2.98
N THR A 408 5.12 -2.31 -2.18
CA THR A 408 5.99 -2.10 -1.03
C THR A 408 5.67 -3.07 0.11
N PHE A 409 4.39 -3.27 0.38
CA PHE A 409 3.94 -4.29 1.32
C PHE A 409 4.38 -5.70 0.90
N ALA A 410 4.26 -6.02 -0.40
CA ALA A 410 4.71 -7.30 -0.96
C ALA A 410 6.23 -7.51 -0.75
N GLU A 411 7.06 -6.49 -0.99
CA GLU A 411 8.50 -6.54 -0.69
C GLU A 411 8.75 -6.89 0.77
N ARG A 412 8.09 -6.18 1.68
CA ARG A 412 8.33 -6.33 3.13
C ARG A 412 7.80 -7.65 3.68
N ILE A 413 6.58 -8.03 3.33
CA ILE A 413 5.96 -9.23 3.89
C ILE A 413 6.55 -10.53 3.32
N TRP A 414 7.07 -10.48 2.09
CA TRP A 414 7.81 -11.60 1.51
C TRP A 414 9.17 -11.78 2.18
N ARG A 415 9.92 -10.69 2.37
CA ARG A 415 11.27 -10.72 2.93
C ARG A 415 11.30 -10.88 4.44
N GLY A 416 10.28 -10.40 5.15
CA GLY A 416 10.29 -10.31 6.60
C GLY A 416 11.19 -9.19 7.13
N GLY A 417 11.54 -9.22 8.42
CA GLY A 417 12.35 -8.21 9.08
C GLY A 417 11.60 -6.91 9.31
N GLY A 418 12.25 -5.79 9.04
CA GLY A 418 11.75 -4.44 9.32
C GLY A 418 12.26 -3.88 10.65
N GLU A 419 11.90 -2.65 10.97
CA GLU A 419 12.26 -1.96 12.20
C GLU A 419 11.17 -2.08 13.26
N SER A 420 11.55 -2.11 14.52
CA SER A 420 10.60 -2.05 15.64
C SER A 420 9.91 -0.67 15.68
N GLY A 421 8.65 -0.66 16.07
CA GLY A 421 7.83 0.54 16.06
C GLY A 421 7.33 0.89 14.65
N TRP A 422 6.83 2.12 14.50
CA TRP A 422 6.32 2.61 13.20
C TRP A 422 7.04 3.88 12.80
N ARG A 423 7.55 3.88 11.59
CA ARG A 423 8.31 4.98 11.03
C ARG A 423 7.49 5.67 9.92
N ALA A 424 7.32 6.98 10.02
CA ALA A 424 6.63 7.80 9.01
C ALA A 424 7.58 8.70 8.20
N SER A 425 8.89 8.69 8.49
CA SER A 425 9.90 9.56 7.87
C SER A 425 11.14 8.78 7.48
N LEU A 426 11.81 9.18 6.42
CA LEU A 426 13.07 8.56 5.99
C LEU A 426 14.17 8.74 7.04
N PRO A 427 15.05 7.75 7.22
CA PRO A 427 16.24 7.88 8.07
C PRO A 427 17.27 8.83 7.45
N GLY A 428 18.27 9.21 8.23
CA GLY A 428 19.36 10.06 7.77
C GLY A 428 20.18 9.42 6.65
N ARG A 429 20.69 10.23 5.73
CA ARG A 429 21.43 9.81 4.51
C ARG A 429 22.62 8.88 4.78
N GLU A 430 23.26 9.01 5.93
CA GLU A 430 24.46 8.26 6.29
C GLU A 430 24.15 6.86 6.86
N THR A 431 22.87 6.50 6.95
CA THR A 431 22.44 5.24 7.52
C THR A 431 22.31 4.14 6.47
N GLU A 432 22.59 2.90 6.86
CA GLU A 432 22.36 1.73 6.02
C GLU A 432 20.89 1.61 5.61
N ALA A 433 19.96 1.87 6.54
CA ALA A 433 18.53 1.86 6.30
C ALA A 433 18.11 2.85 5.21
N PHE A 434 18.75 4.02 5.12
CA PHE A 434 18.51 4.95 4.00
C PHE A 434 18.98 4.36 2.67
N HIS A 435 20.16 3.75 2.63
CA HIS A 435 20.71 3.16 1.40
C HIS A 435 19.87 1.97 0.92
N GLU A 436 19.36 1.14 1.84
CA GLU A 436 18.43 0.07 1.51
C GLU A 436 17.11 0.62 0.91
N PHE A 437 16.55 1.67 1.53
CA PHE A 437 15.36 2.33 0.99
C PHE A 437 15.62 2.94 -0.38
N ALA A 438 16.75 3.61 -0.58
CA ALA A 438 17.10 4.22 -1.88
C ALA A 438 17.27 3.16 -2.99
N ALA A 439 17.82 2.01 -2.65
CA ALA A 439 17.89 0.87 -3.57
C ALA A 439 16.49 0.31 -3.90
N PHE A 440 15.59 0.24 -2.92
CA PHE A 440 14.19 -0.12 -3.16
C PHE A 440 13.46 0.94 -3.99
N GLU A 441 13.66 2.22 -3.69
CA GLU A 441 13.04 3.32 -4.44
C GLU A 441 13.40 3.30 -5.93
N LYS A 442 14.64 2.96 -6.28
CA LYS A 442 15.02 2.75 -7.69
C LYS A 442 14.19 1.64 -8.34
N ARG A 443 13.97 0.54 -7.64
CA ARG A 443 13.18 -0.60 -8.13
C ARG A 443 11.71 -0.22 -8.31
N ILE A 444 11.09 0.41 -7.32
CA ILE A 444 9.68 0.80 -7.40
C ILE A 444 9.42 1.81 -8.53
N LEU A 445 10.34 2.75 -8.77
CA LEU A 445 10.25 3.70 -9.88
C LEU A 445 10.44 3.03 -11.25
N LEU A 446 11.31 2.04 -11.34
CA LEU A 446 11.42 1.21 -12.55
C LEU A 446 10.11 0.45 -12.82
N HIS A 447 9.51 -0.14 -11.76
CA HIS A 447 8.23 -0.83 -11.88
C HIS A 447 7.10 0.14 -12.26
N LYS A 448 7.06 1.37 -11.71
CA LYS A 448 6.14 2.43 -12.12
C LYS A 448 6.17 2.60 -13.64
N THR A 449 7.36 2.77 -14.22
CA THR A 449 7.50 3.00 -15.66
C THR A 449 7.18 1.75 -16.49
N LYS A 450 7.59 0.55 -16.03
CA LYS A 450 7.50 -0.68 -16.83
C LYS A 450 6.14 -1.36 -16.76
N TYR A 451 5.47 -1.31 -15.60
CA TYR A 451 4.27 -2.12 -15.33
C TYR A 451 3.03 -1.31 -14.95
N PHE A 452 3.19 -0.01 -14.67
CA PHE A 452 2.11 0.88 -14.23
C PHE A 452 2.04 2.16 -15.07
N ALA A 453 2.57 2.15 -16.30
CA ALA A 453 2.54 3.33 -17.16
C ALA A 453 1.13 3.84 -17.44
N ASP A 454 0.16 2.91 -17.54
CA ASP A 454 -1.25 3.20 -17.82
C ASP A 454 -2.14 3.13 -16.57
N LEU A 455 -1.54 2.97 -15.38
CA LEU A 455 -2.25 2.82 -14.11
C LEU A 455 -1.89 3.94 -13.14
N PRO A 456 -2.81 4.35 -12.26
CA PRO A 456 -2.54 5.35 -11.24
C PRO A 456 -1.45 4.87 -10.27
N PHE A 457 -0.31 5.56 -10.29
CA PHE A 457 0.82 5.23 -9.42
C PHE A 457 1.34 6.48 -8.71
N PRO A 458 0.63 6.96 -7.67
CA PRO A 458 0.91 8.23 -7.01
C PRO A 458 2.17 8.14 -6.13
N TYR A 459 3.34 8.06 -6.74
CA TYR A 459 4.63 8.03 -6.07
C TYR A 459 5.70 8.79 -6.88
N GLN A 460 6.57 9.54 -6.20
CA GLN A 460 7.69 10.28 -6.76
C GLN A 460 8.97 9.98 -5.97
N ARG A 461 10.13 10.18 -6.61
CA ARG A 461 11.44 9.95 -5.99
C ARG A 461 11.68 10.93 -4.85
N GLN A 462 11.73 10.46 -3.62
CA GLN A 462 11.90 11.30 -2.44
C GLN A 462 13.30 11.27 -1.82
N THR A 463 14.15 10.31 -2.17
CA THR A 463 15.51 10.20 -1.62
C THR A 463 16.47 11.30 -2.09
N GLU A 464 16.08 12.10 -3.09
CA GLU A 464 16.87 13.24 -3.59
C GLU A 464 16.40 14.59 -3.02
N MET A 465 15.35 14.61 -2.17
CA MET A 465 14.88 15.84 -1.52
C MET A 465 15.50 16.00 -0.14
N PHE A 466 16.19 17.13 0.08
CA PHE A 466 16.92 17.40 1.32
C PHE A 466 16.47 18.71 1.92
N TRP A 467 16.26 18.73 3.25
CA TRP A 467 15.73 19.87 3.97
C TRP A 467 16.57 20.20 5.20
N ASP A 468 16.83 21.47 5.42
CA ASP A 468 17.23 22.02 6.69
C ASP A 468 15.98 22.53 7.41
N LEU A 469 15.62 21.94 8.53
CA LEU A 469 14.55 22.41 9.41
C LEU A 469 15.13 23.48 10.34
N ILE A 470 14.49 24.64 10.41
CA ILE A 470 14.92 25.81 11.19
C ILE A 470 13.76 26.25 12.08
N GLY A 471 14.03 26.45 13.37
CA GLY A 471 13.05 26.80 14.38
C GLY A 471 13.34 26.09 15.71
N PRO A 472 12.39 26.11 16.67
CA PRO A 472 11.10 26.79 16.63
C PRO A 472 11.18 28.30 16.83
N TYR A 473 10.36 29.05 16.11
CA TYR A 473 10.09 30.45 16.37
C TYR A 473 8.76 30.59 17.11
N ASP A 474 8.73 31.36 18.19
CA ASP A 474 7.51 31.62 18.95
C ASP A 474 6.57 32.54 18.13
N ASN A 475 5.42 32.03 17.71
CA ASN A 475 4.42 32.80 16.99
C ASN A 475 3.34 33.39 17.92
N ALA A 476 3.37 33.08 19.21
CA ALA A 476 2.41 33.53 20.22
C ALA A 476 0.94 33.27 19.84
N GLY A 477 0.67 32.22 19.04
CA GLY A 477 -0.66 31.89 18.53
C GLY A 477 -1.07 32.64 17.26
N ASP A 478 -0.26 33.57 16.75
CA ASP A 478 -0.46 34.22 15.45
C ASP A 478 0.24 33.40 14.35
N LEU A 479 -0.54 32.58 13.65
CA LEU A 479 -0.07 31.72 12.57
C LEU A 479 0.42 32.51 11.34
N THR A 480 0.05 33.79 11.24
CA THR A 480 0.44 34.66 10.12
C THR A 480 1.76 35.41 10.37
N LYS A 481 2.26 35.40 11.63
CA LYS A 481 3.46 36.13 12.04
C LYS A 481 4.64 35.87 11.11
N GLU A 482 5.24 36.92 10.61
CA GLU A 482 6.41 36.87 9.75
C GLU A 482 7.72 36.90 10.55
N PHE A 483 8.74 36.21 10.06
CA PHE A 483 10.06 36.17 10.64
C PHE A 483 11.14 36.55 9.63
N LEU A 484 12.30 36.99 10.09
CA LEU A 484 13.38 37.46 9.25
C LEU A 484 13.83 36.46 8.17
N ILE A 485 13.73 35.17 8.46
CA ILE A 485 14.08 34.09 7.54
C ILE A 485 13.28 34.12 6.23
N GLU A 486 12.08 34.68 6.24
CA GLU A 486 11.27 34.85 5.01
C GLU A 486 11.91 35.83 4.00
N LYS A 487 12.78 36.76 4.49
CA LYS A 487 13.50 37.72 3.66
C LYS A 487 14.91 37.27 3.27
N ASP A 488 15.55 36.47 4.14
CA ASP A 488 16.90 35.95 3.92
C ASP A 488 16.97 34.46 4.38
N PRO A 489 16.42 33.52 3.59
CA PRO A 489 16.29 32.14 4.01
C PRO A 489 17.63 31.39 4.15
N PHE A 490 18.70 31.87 3.56
CA PHE A 490 20.00 31.20 3.55
C PHE A 490 21.10 31.98 4.29
N GLY A 491 20.73 32.99 5.12
CA GLY A 491 21.65 33.66 5.99
C GLY A 491 22.42 32.72 6.91
N ASP A 492 23.70 33.00 7.16
CA ASP A 492 24.61 32.14 7.93
C ASP A 492 24.30 32.09 9.44
N HIS A 493 23.39 32.94 9.91
CA HIS A 493 23.05 33.09 11.32
C HIS A 493 21.95 32.14 11.81
N TYR A 494 21.32 31.36 10.91
CA TYR A 494 20.27 30.43 11.31
C TYR A 494 20.85 29.09 11.78
N HIS A 495 20.44 28.68 12.97
CA HIS A 495 20.75 27.36 13.47
C HIS A 495 19.80 26.33 12.85
N VAL A 496 20.37 25.31 12.20
CA VAL A 496 19.60 24.15 11.70
C VAL A 496 19.23 23.27 12.87
N TYR A 497 17.93 23.12 13.10
CA TYR A 497 17.40 22.22 14.12
C TYR A 497 17.67 20.76 13.75
N LYS A 498 17.39 20.38 12.51
CA LYS A 498 17.57 19.02 12.00
C LYS A 498 17.67 19.01 10.47
N ASN A 499 18.52 18.15 9.94
CA ASN A 499 18.51 17.81 8.52
C ASN A 499 17.54 16.65 8.29
N GLN A 500 16.74 16.72 7.23
CA GLN A 500 15.76 15.69 6.91
C GLN A 500 15.77 15.38 5.41
N VAL A 501 15.51 14.13 5.08
CA VAL A 501 15.34 13.62 3.72
C VAL A 501 13.88 13.26 3.48
N GLY A 502 13.39 13.54 2.30
CA GLY A 502 12.05 13.10 1.85
C GLY A 502 11.30 14.14 1.07
N GLY A 503 10.35 13.68 0.27
CA GLY A 503 9.39 14.55 -0.42
C GLY A 503 8.26 15.00 0.51
N THR A 504 7.86 14.13 1.45
CA THR A 504 6.93 14.40 2.54
C THR A 504 7.66 14.43 3.86
N ILE A 505 7.52 15.51 4.63
CA ILE A 505 8.14 15.72 5.95
C ILE A 505 7.04 15.89 6.99
N ILE A 506 6.94 14.95 7.91
CA ILE A 506 5.95 14.93 8.97
C ILE A 506 6.60 15.46 10.24
N LEU A 507 6.37 16.75 10.57
CA LEU A 507 6.91 17.38 11.76
C LEU A 507 6.27 16.79 13.03
N ARG A 508 4.94 16.61 13.00
CA ARG A 508 4.16 15.93 14.02
C ARG A 508 3.12 15.06 13.35
N HIS A 509 3.15 13.75 13.65
CA HIS A 509 2.15 12.82 13.13
C HIS A 509 0.78 13.04 13.80
N TRP A 510 -0.34 12.76 13.09
CA TRP A 510 -1.67 12.83 13.68
C TRP A 510 -1.84 11.85 14.85
N TRP A 511 -1.09 10.79 14.86
CA TRP A 511 -1.04 9.81 15.94
C TRP A 511 0.30 9.90 16.71
N ALA A 512 0.63 11.12 17.13
CA ALA A 512 1.96 11.46 17.67
C ALA A 512 2.35 10.68 18.93
N ASP A 513 1.40 10.18 19.70
CA ASP A 513 1.65 9.37 20.90
C ASP A 513 2.24 7.98 20.55
N ILE A 514 2.08 7.53 19.31
CA ILE A 514 2.52 6.21 18.83
C ILE A 514 3.54 6.35 17.70
N ILE A 515 3.34 7.29 16.79
CA ILE A 515 4.19 7.47 15.60
C ILE A 515 4.93 8.79 15.74
N PRO A 516 6.26 8.77 15.92
CA PRO A 516 7.04 9.98 16.07
C PRO A 516 7.11 10.77 14.75
N GLY A 517 6.93 12.08 14.84
CA GLY A 517 7.31 13.00 13.78
C GLY A 517 8.82 13.27 13.78
N VAL A 518 9.28 14.08 12.83
CA VAL A 518 10.73 14.46 12.76
C VAL A 518 11.14 15.39 13.90
N ILE A 519 10.20 16.09 14.53
CA ILE A 519 10.41 16.92 15.71
C ILE A 519 10.02 16.11 16.94
N GLU A 520 11.00 15.75 17.76
CA GLU A 520 10.81 14.86 18.92
C GLU A 520 9.90 15.48 20.00
N SER A 521 10.00 16.79 20.20
CA SER A 521 9.21 17.52 21.19
C SER A 521 8.59 18.78 20.56
N PRO A 522 7.56 18.62 19.72
CA PRO A 522 6.95 19.74 19.03
C PRO A 522 6.28 20.70 20.01
N LYS A 523 6.57 22.00 19.86
CA LYS A 523 5.98 23.08 20.68
C LYS A 523 4.75 23.63 20.00
N GLN A 524 3.68 23.81 20.77
CA GLN A 524 2.51 24.58 20.34
C GLN A 524 2.86 26.04 20.11
N ASN A 525 2.06 26.76 19.34
CA ASN A 525 2.21 28.16 19.03
C ASN A 525 3.61 28.52 18.52
N SER A 526 4.11 27.69 17.59
CA SER A 526 5.43 27.84 17.00
C SER A 526 5.38 27.78 15.47
N THR A 527 6.40 28.36 14.85
CA THR A 527 6.62 28.28 13.41
C THR A 527 7.98 27.64 13.14
N PHE A 528 8.00 26.60 12.31
CA PHE A 528 9.23 26.09 11.71
C PHE A 528 9.32 26.52 10.26
N TYR A 529 10.51 26.48 9.74
CA TYR A 529 10.80 26.63 8.32
C TYR A 529 11.57 25.41 7.84
N ALA A 530 11.26 24.97 6.62
CA ALA A 530 12.07 24.02 5.89
C ALA A 530 12.68 24.72 4.68
N ARG A 531 14.01 24.69 4.54
CA ARG A 531 14.70 25.22 3.38
C ARG A 531 15.40 24.14 2.58
N SER A 532 15.44 24.32 1.27
CA SER A 532 16.12 23.44 0.34
C SER A 532 16.61 24.20 -0.88
N ARG A 533 17.48 23.57 -1.68
CA ARG A 533 17.89 24.07 -2.99
C ARG A 533 17.71 23.02 -4.05
N ILE A 534 17.11 23.41 -5.17
CA ILE A 534 16.87 22.53 -6.31
C ILE A 534 17.60 23.11 -7.53
N TRP A 535 18.37 22.26 -8.20
CA TRP A 535 19.02 22.61 -9.46
C TRP A 535 18.06 22.46 -10.64
N SER A 536 18.07 23.43 -11.57
CA SER A 536 17.43 23.31 -12.87
C SER A 536 18.45 23.62 -13.97
N ASP A 537 18.51 22.81 -15.01
CA ASP A 537 19.45 23.00 -16.13
C ASP A 537 19.04 24.14 -17.07
N LYS A 538 17.83 24.65 -16.90
CA LYS A 538 17.25 25.73 -17.71
C LYS A 538 16.19 26.50 -16.92
N THR A 539 15.86 27.69 -17.41
CA THR A 539 14.66 28.40 -16.94
C THR A 539 13.42 27.69 -17.50
N GLU A 540 12.58 27.17 -16.60
CA GLU A 540 11.39 26.39 -16.98
C GLU A 540 10.27 26.50 -15.95
N GLU A 541 9.05 26.23 -16.39
CA GLU A 541 7.92 25.92 -15.51
C GLU A 541 7.88 24.41 -15.30
N LYS A 542 8.02 23.98 -14.05
CA LYS A 542 8.04 22.55 -13.68
C LYS A 542 6.91 22.23 -12.70
N PRO A 543 6.20 21.12 -12.88
CA PRO A 543 5.17 20.69 -11.95
C PRO A 543 5.78 20.13 -10.66
N PHE A 544 5.14 20.42 -9.51
CA PHE A 544 5.50 19.89 -8.20
C PHE A 544 4.25 19.41 -7.45
N TRP A 545 4.37 18.32 -6.74
CA TRP A 545 3.45 18.01 -5.67
C TRP A 545 3.77 18.89 -4.47
N ILE A 546 2.81 19.73 -4.08
CA ILE A 546 2.92 20.62 -2.93
C ILE A 546 1.66 20.44 -2.07
N GLY A 547 1.83 20.23 -0.77
CA GLY A 547 0.70 20.07 0.13
C GLY A 547 1.06 20.13 1.60
N PHE A 548 0.02 20.35 2.40
CA PHE A 548 0.11 20.46 3.86
C PHE A 548 -1.02 19.65 4.52
N ALA A 549 -1.46 18.58 3.89
CA ALA A 549 -2.69 17.90 4.21
C ALA A 549 -2.76 17.46 5.67
N ASN A 550 -3.89 17.74 6.30
CA ASN A 550 -4.35 16.99 7.43
C ASN A 550 -4.81 15.62 6.92
N LEU A 551 -4.07 14.58 7.24
CA LEU A 551 -4.13 13.30 6.54
C LEU A 551 -5.15 12.33 7.07
N SER A 552 -5.84 12.65 8.09
CA SER A 552 -7.05 11.93 8.30
C SER A 552 -7.98 12.28 7.14
N ARG A 553 -7.98 11.50 6.10
CA ARG A 553 -9.00 11.55 5.05
C ARG A 553 -10.34 11.05 5.56
N SER A 554 -10.52 11.08 6.88
CA SER A 554 -11.81 10.91 7.47
C SER A 554 -12.72 12.01 6.97
N TYR A 555 -13.98 11.74 6.90
CA TYR A 555 -15.04 12.70 6.62
C TYR A 555 -15.01 13.92 7.57
N ALA A 556 -14.23 13.87 8.65
CA ALA A 556 -14.03 14.96 9.60
C ALA A 556 -13.04 16.04 9.16
N SER A 557 -12.23 15.81 8.12
CA SER A 557 -11.27 16.80 7.63
C SER A 557 -11.95 17.87 6.77
N ASP A 558 -11.69 19.14 7.08
CA ASP A 558 -12.17 20.27 6.30
C ASP A 558 -11.29 20.52 5.06
N SER A 559 -11.89 21.02 3.98
CA SER A 559 -11.16 21.49 2.81
C SER A 559 -10.57 22.88 3.09
N PRO A 560 -9.38 23.21 2.54
CA PRO A 560 -8.81 24.56 2.69
C PRO A 560 -9.72 25.64 2.14
N ALA A 561 -9.64 26.84 2.72
CA ALA A 561 -10.29 28.01 2.16
C ALA A 561 -9.63 28.42 0.83
N GLN A 562 -10.40 29.02 -0.08
CA GLN A 562 -9.84 29.49 -1.35
C GLN A 562 -8.67 30.48 -1.11
N GLY A 563 -7.52 30.24 -1.73
CA GLY A 563 -6.32 31.06 -1.58
C GLY A 563 -5.41 30.69 -0.41
N ALA A 564 -5.81 29.71 0.43
CA ALA A 564 -4.98 29.16 1.49
C ALA A 564 -4.46 27.77 1.12
N TRP A 565 -3.25 27.42 1.56
CA TRP A 565 -2.71 26.07 1.42
C TRP A 565 -3.32 25.10 2.43
N ASP A 566 -3.57 25.59 3.63
CA ASP A 566 -4.17 24.86 4.75
C ASP A 566 -4.79 25.85 5.76
N GLU A 567 -5.38 25.32 6.81
CA GLU A 567 -5.92 26.08 7.93
C GLU A 567 -4.84 26.64 8.87
N LEU A 568 -3.59 26.19 8.73
CA LEU A 568 -2.45 26.60 9.54
C LEU A 568 -1.69 27.80 8.94
N HIS A 569 -2.17 28.38 7.83
CA HIS A 569 -1.50 29.46 7.10
C HIS A 569 -0.09 29.12 6.62
N SER A 570 0.16 27.86 6.29
CA SER A 570 1.41 27.39 5.67
C SER A 570 1.66 28.11 4.34
N GLN A 571 2.95 28.35 4.01
CA GLN A 571 3.33 29.07 2.81
C GLN A 571 4.53 28.43 2.13
N VAL A 572 4.60 28.61 0.81
CA VAL A 572 5.71 28.15 -0.03
C VAL A 572 6.32 29.35 -0.73
N PHE A 573 7.64 29.45 -0.69
CA PHE A 573 8.41 30.46 -1.41
C PHE A 573 9.44 29.77 -2.31
N VAL A 574 9.56 30.25 -3.53
CA VAL A 574 10.59 29.85 -4.51
C VAL A 574 11.31 31.11 -4.99
N ASN A 575 12.62 31.17 -4.78
CA ASN A 575 13.44 32.33 -5.08
C ASN A 575 12.88 33.64 -4.47
N GLY A 576 12.36 33.57 -3.24
CA GLY A 576 11.75 34.69 -2.52
C GLY A 576 10.33 35.05 -2.97
N GLN A 577 9.78 34.39 -3.98
CA GLN A 577 8.41 34.62 -4.46
C GLN A 577 7.45 33.62 -3.82
N LYS A 578 6.35 34.10 -3.27
CA LYS A 578 5.30 33.28 -2.71
C LYS A 578 4.55 32.54 -3.81
N ILE A 579 4.47 31.22 -3.70
CA ILE A 579 3.68 30.37 -4.58
C ILE A 579 2.24 30.36 -4.07
N PRO A 580 1.26 30.76 -4.90
CA PRO A 580 -0.14 30.75 -4.50
C PRO A 580 -0.65 29.30 -4.34
N ALA A 581 -1.59 29.12 -3.42
CA ALA A 581 -2.31 27.87 -3.31
C ALA A 581 -3.10 27.57 -4.61
N PRO A 582 -3.38 26.31 -4.92
CA PRO A 582 -4.18 25.96 -6.08
C PRO A 582 -5.62 26.46 -5.95
N LYS A 583 -6.36 26.46 -7.05
CA LYS A 583 -7.78 26.75 -7.05
C LYS A 583 -8.52 25.48 -6.59
N TRP A 584 -9.01 25.50 -5.35
CA TRP A 584 -9.74 24.37 -4.79
C TRP A 584 -11.10 24.18 -5.48
N LYS A 585 -11.53 22.94 -5.64
CA LYS A 585 -12.83 22.57 -6.20
C LYS A 585 -13.96 22.71 -5.16
N HIS A 586 -13.66 22.39 -3.91
CA HIS A 586 -14.60 22.46 -2.79
C HIS A 586 -14.08 23.35 -1.65
N PRO A 587 -13.75 24.64 -1.92
CA PRO A 587 -13.05 25.50 -0.96
C PRO A 587 -13.88 25.74 0.31
N GLY A 588 -13.25 25.51 1.49
CA GLY A 588 -13.88 25.76 2.79
C GLY A 588 -14.99 24.78 3.16
N GLN A 589 -15.14 23.68 2.42
CA GLN A 589 -16.12 22.66 2.74
C GLN A 589 -15.79 21.98 4.06
N LYS A 590 -16.80 21.88 4.93
CA LYS A 590 -16.64 21.29 6.26
C LYS A 590 -16.60 19.76 6.20
N GLY A 591 -15.79 19.16 7.08
CA GLY A 591 -15.79 17.73 7.31
C GLY A 591 -17.15 17.20 7.79
N GLY A 592 -17.31 15.89 7.77
CA GLY A 592 -18.58 15.23 8.09
C GLY A 592 -19.58 15.22 6.93
N LEU A 593 -19.24 15.82 5.78
CA LEU A 593 -20.05 15.77 4.58
C LEU A 593 -19.58 14.64 3.67
N GLU A 594 -20.48 13.74 3.33
CA GLU A 594 -20.22 12.67 2.34
C GLU A 594 -20.27 13.23 0.92
N LEU A 595 -19.31 14.07 0.62
CA LEU A 595 -19.13 14.62 -0.72
C LEU A 595 -17.80 14.10 -1.30
N PRO A 596 -17.69 13.99 -2.62
CA PRO A 596 -16.46 13.61 -3.26
C PRO A 596 -15.44 14.74 -3.13
N LEU A 597 -14.75 14.82 -1.98
CA LEU A 597 -13.65 15.75 -1.73
C LEU A 597 -12.33 15.23 -2.33
N SER A 598 -12.43 14.44 -3.38
CA SER A 598 -11.32 13.74 -3.97
C SER A 598 -10.22 14.65 -4.47
N ASP A 599 -10.55 15.84 -4.93
CA ASP A 599 -9.59 16.82 -5.44
C ASP A 599 -8.96 17.73 -4.38
N GLU A 600 -9.53 17.83 -3.19
CA GLU A 600 -8.91 18.43 -2.02
C GLU A 600 -8.10 17.41 -1.21
N GLY A 601 -8.28 16.15 -1.48
CA GLY A 601 -7.43 15.08 -0.97
C GLY A 601 -6.02 15.25 -1.50
N TYR A 602 -5.04 15.06 -0.63
CA TYR A 602 -3.63 15.31 -0.91
C TYR A 602 -3.12 14.62 -2.20
N SER A 603 -3.51 13.39 -2.44
CA SER A 603 -3.09 12.58 -3.59
C SER A 603 -3.84 12.87 -4.90
N PHE A 604 -4.94 13.61 -4.84
CA PHE A 604 -5.71 13.99 -6.03
C PHE A 604 -5.34 15.33 -6.61
N ARG A 605 -4.56 16.09 -5.87
CA ARG A 605 -4.23 17.45 -6.26
C ARG A 605 -3.43 17.44 -7.54
N GLU A 606 -3.89 18.20 -8.53
CA GLU A 606 -3.09 18.53 -9.69
C GLU A 606 -1.77 19.15 -9.27
N PRO A 607 -0.64 18.73 -9.84
CA PRO A 607 0.64 19.30 -9.53
C PRO A 607 0.66 20.83 -9.73
N THR A 608 1.21 21.54 -8.76
CA THR A 608 1.37 23.01 -8.85
C THR A 608 2.55 23.34 -9.73
N LYS A 609 2.35 24.22 -10.71
CA LYS A 609 3.40 24.72 -11.59
C LYS A 609 4.25 25.74 -10.88
N VAL A 610 5.56 25.54 -10.88
CA VAL A 610 6.57 26.39 -10.24
C VAL A 610 7.56 26.86 -11.27
N GLN A 611 7.79 28.18 -11.32
CA GLN A 611 8.79 28.79 -12.18
C GLN A 611 10.18 28.61 -11.57
N LEU A 612 11.06 27.90 -12.25
CA LEU A 612 12.46 27.71 -11.89
C LEU A 612 13.34 28.58 -12.84
N LYS A 613 14.44 29.13 -12.31
CA LYS A 613 15.53 29.73 -13.08
C LYS A 613 16.60 28.67 -13.35
N GLU A 614 17.39 28.88 -14.39
CA GLU A 614 18.63 28.10 -14.60
C GLU A 614 19.56 28.23 -13.39
N GLY A 615 20.14 27.10 -12.94
CA GLY A 615 20.96 27.02 -11.75
C GLY A 615 20.19 26.67 -10.48
N TRP A 616 20.72 27.10 -9.34
CA TRP A 616 20.12 26.83 -8.04
C TRP A 616 18.87 27.66 -7.78
N ASN A 617 17.81 27.03 -7.32
CA ASN A 617 16.56 27.64 -6.90
C ASN A 617 16.38 27.43 -5.38
N ASP A 618 16.21 28.54 -4.67
CA ASP A 618 16.00 28.55 -3.23
C ASP A 618 14.53 28.26 -2.92
N ILE A 619 14.29 27.26 -2.09
CA ILE A 619 12.97 26.84 -1.63
C ILE A 619 12.87 27.11 -0.13
N LEU A 620 11.79 27.75 0.29
CA LEU A 620 11.46 27.94 1.70
C LEU A 620 10.00 27.58 1.93
N ILE A 621 9.74 26.73 2.93
CA ILE A 621 8.41 26.35 3.37
C ILE A 621 8.19 26.91 4.78
N LYS A 622 7.15 27.70 4.97
CA LYS A 622 6.70 28.18 6.29
C LYS A 622 5.69 27.22 6.88
N LEU A 623 5.90 26.80 8.10
CA LEU A 623 5.18 25.74 8.78
C LEU A 623 4.74 26.21 10.17
N PRO A 624 3.71 27.05 10.27
CA PRO A 624 3.15 27.45 11.55
C PRO A 624 2.29 26.34 12.14
N VAL A 625 2.19 26.34 13.46
CA VAL A 625 1.23 25.54 14.21
C VAL A 625 0.73 26.31 15.41
N GLY A 626 -0.56 26.19 15.69
CA GLY A 626 -1.20 26.72 16.88
C GLY A 626 -1.14 25.76 18.06
N ASP A 627 -2.25 25.58 18.73
CA ASP A 627 -2.36 24.56 19.80
C ASP A 627 -2.59 23.15 19.18
N PHE A 628 -2.25 22.10 19.97
CA PHE A 628 -2.45 20.70 19.57
C PHE A 628 -3.80 20.14 20.09
N LYS A 629 -4.80 20.96 20.28
CA LYS A 629 -6.12 20.57 20.75
C LYS A 629 -6.99 19.90 19.68
N GLY A 630 -6.39 19.11 18.82
CA GLY A 630 -7.10 18.11 18.07
C GLY A 630 -7.69 17.10 19.05
N LYS A 631 -9.01 16.91 19.04
CA LYS A 631 -9.73 16.30 20.16
C LYS A 631 -9.69 14.79 20.17
N ASP A 632 -9.46 14.17 19.06
CA ASP A 632 -9.47 12.72 18.86
C ASP A 632 -9.03 12.35 17.44
N TRP A 633 -9.16 11.11 17.07
CA TRP A 633 -8.90 10.63 15.72
C TRP A 633 -9.81 11.27 14.64
N GLN A 634 -10.96 11.81 15.00
CA GLN A 634 -11.89 12.47 14.07
C GLN A 634 -11.43 13.87 13.66
N ASN A 635 -10.64 14.54 14.51
CA ASN A 635 -10.07 15.86 14.22
C ASN A 635 -8.61 15.93 14.67
N PRO A 636 -7.74 15.09 14.09
CA PRO A 636 -6.34 15.01 14.50
C PRO A 636 -5.54 16.22 14.01
N THR A 637 -4.64 16.72 14.85
CA THR A 637 -3.68 17.73 14.42
C THR A 637 -2.45 17.06 13.81
N LYS A 638 -2.35 17.10 12.50
CA LYS A 638 -1.16 16.70 11.74
C LYS A 638 -0.41 17.95 11.26
N TRP A 639 0.90 17.95 11.42
CA TRP A 639 1.75 19.05 11.03
C TRP A 639 2.85 18.55 10.10
N MET A 640 2.73 18.89 8.83
CA MET A 640 3.56 18.32 7.77
C MET A 640 3.57 19.18 6.52
N PHE A 641 4.47 18.87 5.60
CA PHE A 641 4.41 19.33 4.22
C PHE A 641 4.89 18.27 3.26
N THR A 642 4.45 18.39 2.01
CA THR A 642 5.08 17.76 0.86
C THR A 642 5.53 18.81 -0.13
N PHE A 643 6.72 18.63 -0.67
CA PHE A 643 7.23 19.38 -1.79
C PHE A 643 8.19 18.51 -2.59
N ILE A 644 7.79 18.12 -3.80
CA ILE A 644 8.56 17.19 -4.63
C ILE A 644 8.29 17.42 -6.12
N PRO A 645 9.33 17.38 -7.00
CA PRO A 645 9.11 17.39 -8.45
C PRO A 645 8.16 16.28 -8.88
N TYR A 646 7.23 16.59 -9.76
CA TYR A 646 6.31 15.63 -10.38
C TYR A 646 6.81 15.24 -11.77
N HIS A 647 6.96 13.91 -11.99
CA HIS A 647 7.46 13.33 -13.24
C HIS A 647 6.49 12.31 -13.82
#